data_519b99b4c8de17c3b189b300c9250224
#
_entry.id   519b99b4c8de17c3b189b300c9250224
#
_cell.length_a   1.000
_cell.length_b   1.000
_cell.length_c   1.000
_cell.angle_alpha   90.00
_cell.angle_beta   90.00
_cell.angle_gamma   90.00
#
_symmetry.space_group_name_H-M   'P 1'
#
loop_
_entity.id
_entity.type
_entity.pdbx_description
1 polymer ?
#
loop_
_entity_poly.entity_id
_entity_poly.type
_entity_poly.pdbx_seq_one_letter_code
_entity_poly.pdbx_strand_id
1 'polypeptide(L)'
;MKKILCFLFLFPFIVTAQSSDKNYIKTITYKVPNSSSDSNPDSEVANVQISYFDGLGRPIQQIAHKQSNTSKDIVTHIEYDAFGRQTKEFLPYISSGSSLNYISSAASEVASFYTSANLANTGNPNFETTLYPYSEKALENSPLDRVLKQAAPGNPWKMGSGNEIKFEYLTNKENEVKYFKVIANWNATNKLYEPAIVSTGYYNPNQLYKTITKDENWKVFSDKNNTTEEFKDKNGKVVLKRTYNDGDKYDTYYIYDQYGNLTYVIPPLAEGVANPTILNNLGYQYKYDNRNRLVEKKLPGKQWEYIVYDKVDQPVATGPAFSPYGDGSVGWMITQYDVFGRVTQTGWKQMTIDQNERSNMQTIINSGNNPFSINASEVLSKNFYDNYDFSGAPSNLPSLIENQTRATNVKGLPTGSWVKVLDNASSNTAEVSYTLYDYKYRPVHTKTTNHLGGYTQIDTHLDWAGKTLYTQTKHKRIADDTEIVVKDIFQYDLQDKLVVHKQQINQLPEQLITKNTYDELGQLISKNVGGSDVTGATGLQKVDYSYNIRGWLKQINNVTDMETDNDLFAFKINYNDTETATALFNGNISETFWKTSTDNIQRKYKYTYDNLNRLLKADYSKEGNTEFNSYLEHLSYDKNGNIKSLTLKQVDMRRIMVG
;
A
#
# COMPACT_ATOMS: atom_id res chain seq x y z
N MET A 1 27.81 -73.76 -24.08
CA MET A 1 27.65 -72.30 -24.26
C MET A 1 26.18 -71.97 -24.49
N LYS A 2 25.48 -71.57 -23.43
CA LYS A 2 24.09 -71.07 -23.47
C LYS A 2 24.09 -69.55 -23.56
N LYS A 3 23.63 -68.99 -24.67
CA LYS A 3 23.39 -67.54 -24.82
C LYS A 3 22.05 -67.18 -24.19
N ILE A 4 22.08 -66.43 -23.12
CA ILE A 4 20.91 -65.80 -22.51
C ILE A 4 20.65 -64.50 -23.28
N LEU A 5 19.51 -64.45 -23.97
CA LEU A 5 19.00 -63.28 -24.68
C LEU A 5 18.16 -62.50 -23.67
N CYS A 6 18.70 -61.36 -23.12
CA CYS A 6 17.91 -60.39 -22.31
C CYS A 6 17.01 -59.58 -23.25
N PHE A 7 15.72 -59.80 -23.22
CA PHE A 7 14.73 -58.91 -23.78
C PHE A 7 14.49 -57.74 -22.82
N LEU A 8 15.02 -56.57 -23.18
CA LEU A 8 14.64 -55.31 -22.51
C LEU A 8 13.25 -54.94 -23.00
N PHE A 9 12.24 -55.11 -22.12
CA PHE A 9 10.91 -54.52 -22.34
C PHE A 9 11.01 -53.02 -22.06
N LEU A 10 11.13 -52.21 -23.10
CA LEU A 10 10.82 -50.79 -23.06
C LEU A 10 9.30 -50.64 -22.93
N PHE A 11 8.80 -50.49 -21.72
CA PHE A 11 7.47 -49.92 -21.49
C PHE A 11 7.54 -48.42 -21.87
N PRO A 12 6.73 -47.96 -22.84
CA PRO A 12 6.57 -46.54 -23.02
C PRO A 12 5.82 -46.02 -21.81
N PHE A 13 6.52 -45.25 -20.95
CA PHE A 13 5.85 -44.38 -20.02
C PHE A 13 5.07 -43.35 -20.85
N ILE A 14 3.76 -43.52 -20.94
CA ILE A 14 2.86 -42.48 -21.45
C ILE A 14 2.82 -41.44 -20.37
N VAL A 15 3.72 -40.45 -20.42
CA VAL A 15 3.59 -39.21 -19.67
C VAL A 15 2.50 -38.42 -20.39
N THR A 16 1.31 -38.40 -19.83
CA THR A 16 0.24 -37.51 -20.31
C THR A 16 0.65 -36.10 -19.95
N ALA A 17 1.23 -35.38 -20.92
CA ALA A 17 1.43 -33.94 -20.79
C ALA A 17 0.07 -33.22 -20.71
N GLN A 18 -0.04 -32.17 -19.94
CA GLN A 18 -1.28 -31.39 -19.75
C GLN A 18 -1.81 -30.84 -21.09
N SER A 19 -0.91 -30.37 -21.96
CA SER A 19 -1.12 -30.12 -23.40
C SER A 19 0.15 -30.52 -24.10
N SER A 20 0.04 -31.47 -25.05
CA SER A 20 1.20 -32.14 -25.67
C SER A 20 2.03 -31.25 -26.60
N ASP A 21 1.49 -30.08 -26.99
CA ASP A 21 2.06 -29.15 -27.97
C ASP A 21 2.57 -27.82 -27.36
N LYS A 22 2.49 -27.62 -26.03
CA LYS A 22 2.90 -26.40 -25.37
C LYS A 22 3.86 -26.67 -24.23
N ASN A 23 4.85 -25.78 -24.07
CA ASN A 23 5.68 -25.73 -22.87
C ASN A 23 4.87 -25.15 -21.73
N TYR A 24 5.02 -25.66 -20.52
CA TYR A 24 4.37 -25.11 -19.35
C TYR A 24 5.18 -25.31 -18.08
N ILE A 25 4.87 -24.45 -17.09
CA ILE A 25 5.30 -24.60 -15.69
C ILE A 25 4.04 -24.74 -14.85
N LYS A 26 3.95 -25.81 -14.08
CA LYS A 26 2.86 -26.07 -13.14
C LYS A 26 3.38 -25.90 -11.71
N THR A 27 2.72 -25.05 -10.94
CA THR A 27 3.02 -24.78 -9.53
C THR A 27 1.90 -25.35 -8.68
N ILE A 28 2.26 -26.17 -7.69
CA ILE A 28 1.33 -26.75 -6.73
C ILE A 28 1.71 -26.24 -5.34
N THR A 29 0.82 -25.49 -4.72
CA THR A 29 1.00 -24.95 -3.36
C THR A 29 0.07 -25.69 -2.42
N TYR A 30 0.61 -26.60 -1.62
CA TYR A 30 -0.16 -27.42 -0.70
C TYR A 30 -0.71 -26.59 0.48
N LYS A 31 -1.94 -26.89 0.88
CA LYS A 31 -2.66 -26.30 2.03
C LYS A 31 -2.67 -27.21 3.25
N VAL A 32 -2.42 -28.50 3.03
CA VAL A 32 -2.39 -29.56 4.05
C VAL A 32 -1.10 -30.35 3.95
N PRO A 33 -0.66 -31.03 5.02
CA PRO A 33 0.45 -31.98 4.92
C PRO A 33 0.15 -33.02 3.86
N ASN A 34 1.03 -33.18 2.89
CA ASN A 34 0.86 -34.17 1.84
C ASN A 34 2.13 -34.99 1.67
N SER A 35 2.01 -36.29 1.69
CA SER A 35 3.09 -37.26 1.44
C SER A 35 3.02 -37.87 0.03
N SER A 36 1.98 -37.58 -0.75
CA SER A 36 1.79 -38.10 -2.10
C SER A 36 2.22 -37.08 -3.16
N SER A 37 2.81 -37.53 -4.22
CA SER A 37 3.15 -36.73 -5.40
C SER A 37 1.98 -36.68 -6.38
N ASP A 38 0.77 -36.33 -5.93
CA ASP A 38 -0.37 -36.13 -6.80
C ASP A 38 -0.10 -35.00 -7.78
N SER A 39 -0.18 -35.28 -9.06
CA SER A 39 0.04 -34.28 -10.11
C SER A 39 -1.15 -33.31 -10.27
N ASN A 40 -2.35 -33.67 -9.78
CA ASN A 40 -3.57 -32.85 -9.86
C ASN A 40 -4.36 -32.89 -8.53
N PRO A 41 -3.84 -32.38 -7.44
CA PRO A 41 -4.54 -32.39 -6.17
C PRO A 41 -5.82 -31.53 -6.22
N ASP A 42 -6.83 -31.95 -5.48
CA ASP A 42 -8.05 -31.18 -5.32
C ASP A 42 -7.81 -29.84 -4.60
N SER A 43 -8.72 -28.88 -4.80
CA SER A 43 -8.63 -27.52 -4.22
C SER A 43 -8.64 -27.50 -2.69
N GLU A 44 -9.12 -28.56 -2.01
CA GLU A 44 -9.00 -28.74 -0.55
C GLU A 44 -7.55 -29.01 -0.14
N VAL A 45 -6.77 -29.65 -0.98
CA VAL A 45 -5.41 -30.10 -0.70
C VAL A 45 -4.37 -29.08 -1.14
N ALA A 46 -4.57 -28.46 -2.31
CA ALA A 46 -3.60 -27.51 -2.85
C ALA A 46 -4.22 -26.50 -3.82
N ASN A 47 -3.56 -25.36 -3.94
CA ASN A 47 -3.77 -24.40 -5.05
C ASN A 47 -2.85 -24.79 -6.20
N VAL A 48 -3.42 -24.96 -7.38
CA VAL A 48 -2.69 -25.32 -8.60
C VAL A 48 -2.74 -24.18 -9.61
N GLN A 49 -1.59 -23.78 -10.12
CA GLN A 49 -1.46 -22.79 -11.18
C GLN A 49 -0.62 -23.36 -12.31
N ILE A 50 -0.95 -23.00 -13.54
CA ILE A 50 -0.16 -23.36 -14.70
C ILE A 50 0.07 -22.14 -15.58
N SER A 51 1.31 -21.97 -16.04
CA SER A 51 1.70 -20.96 -17.03
C SER A 51 2.17 -21.66 -18.29
N TYR A 52 1.55 -21.35 -19.41
CA TYR A 52 1.92 -21.83 -20.72
C TYR A 52 2.84 -20.84 -21.41
N PHE A 53 3.80 -21.38 -22.19
CA PHE A 53 4.84 -20.60 -22.85
C PHE A 53 4.88 -20.90 -24.35
N ASP A 54 5.26 -19.90 -25.14
CA ASP A 54 5.56 -20.07 -26.55
C ASP A 54 6.94 -20.72 -26.78
N GLY A 55 7.30 -20.93 -28.06
CA GLY A 55 8.60 -21.48 -28.43
C GLY A 55 9.82 -20.63 -28.09
N LEU A 56 9.62 -19.38 -27.68
CA LEU A 56 10.67 -18.44 -27.20
C LEU A 56 10.73 -18.36 -25.69
N GLY A 57 9.89 -19.13 -24.96
CA GLY A 57 9.83 -19.11 -23.50
C GLY A 57 9.07 -17.92 -22.91
N ARG A 58 8.23 -17.23 -23.70
CA ARG A 58 7.39 -16.13 -23.23
C ARG A 58 6.05 -16.67 -22.76
N PRO A 59 5.46 -16.23 -21.64
CA PRO A 59 4.16 -16.67 -21.16
C PRO A 59 3.05 -16.26 -22.15
N ILE A 60 2.17 -17.17 -22.54
CA ILE A 60 1.03 -16.93 -23.44
C ILE A 60 -0.32 -17.12 -22.77
N GLN A 61 -0.35 -17.82 -21.64
CA GLN A 61 -1.58 -18.02 -20.86
C GLN A 61 -1.24 -18.42 -19.43
N GLN A 62 -2.01 -17.93 -18.48
CA GLN A 62 -1.98 -18.37 -17.08
C GLN A 62 -3.35 -18.90 -16.68
N ILE A 63 -3.37 -20.02 -15.95
CA ILE A 63 -4.59 -20.64 -15.45
C ILE A 63 -4.45 -20.89 -13.96
N ALA A 64 -5.37 -20.34 -13.17
CA ALA A 64 -5.54 -20.65 -11.76
C ALA A 64 -6.67 -21.68 -11.63
N HIS A 65 -6.30 -22.93 -11.27
CA HIS A 65 -7.18 -24.08 -11.30
C HIS A 65 -8.28 -24.03 -10.25
N LYS A 66 -9.53 -24.15 -10.67
CA LYS A 66 -10.71 -24.18 -9.79
C LYS A 66 -10.76 -23.00 -8.81
N GLN A 67 -10.24 -21.84 -9.21
CA GLN A 67 -10.15 -20.66 -8.34
C GLN A 67 -11.38 -19.74 -8.43
N SER A 68 -12.34 -20.03 -9.31
CA SER A 68 -13.64 -19.35 -9.29
C SER A 68 -14.54 -19.88 -8.17
N ASN A 69 -15.57 -19.12 -7.83
CA ASN A 69 -16.53 -19.49 -6.79
C ASN A 69 -17.28 -20.81 -7.09
N THR A 70 -17.48 -21.12 -8.37
CA THR A 70 -18.06 -22.40 -8.85
C THR A 70 -17.01 -23.44 -9.22
N SER A 71 -15.78 -23.32 -8.73
CA SER A 71 -14.66 -24.25 -8.95
C SER A 71 -14.32 -24.47 -10.45
N LYS A 72 -14.42 -23.40 -11.25
CA LYS A 72 -13.90 -23.35 -12.61
C LYS A 72 -12.52 -22.68 -12.64
N ASP A 73 -11.82 -22.84 -13.76
CA ASP A 73 -10.52 -22.23 -13.96
C ASP A 73 -10.65 -20.72 -14.23
N ILE A 74 -9.81 -19.93 -13.58
CA ILE A 74 -9.62 -18.52 -13.89
C ILE A 74 -8.44 -18.41 -14.86
N VAL A 75 -8.67 -17.80 -16.02
CA VAL A 75 -7.72 -17.77 -17.12
C VAL A 75 -7.33 -16.32 -17.43
N THR A 76 -6.03 -16.08 -17.59
CA THR A 76 -5.48 -14.81 -18.09
C THR A 76 -4.82 -15.08 -19.44
N HIS A 77 -5.35 -14.45 -20.48
CA HIS A 77 -4.79 -14.49 -21.84
C HIS A 77 -3.62 -13.50 -21.97
N ILE A 78 -2.56 -13.91 -22.66
CA ILE A 78 -1.37 -13.08 -22.92
C ILE A 78 -1.04 -13.18 -24.42
N GLU A 79 -0.92 -12.03 -25.08
CA GLU A 79 -0.56 -11.96 -26.48
C GLU A 79 0.60 -11.01 -26.75
N TYR A 80 1.28 -11.22 -27.86
CA TYR A 80 2.41 -10.40 -28.30
C TYR A 80 2.17 -9.88 -29.71
N ASP A 81 2.66 -8.67 -30.00
CA ASP A 81 2.67 -8.13 -31.34
C ASP A 81 3.75 -8.80 -32.21
N ALA A 82 3.81 -8.42 -33.49
CA ALA A 82 4.78 -8.95 -34.45
C ALA A 82 6.25 -8.72 -34.05
N PHE A 83 6.53 -7.79 -33.15
CA PHE A 83 7.87 -7.51 -32.63
C PHE A 83 8.15 -8.23 -31.30
N GLY A 84 7.20 -9.03 -30.81
CA GLY A 84 7.34 -9.76 -29.56
C GLY A 84 7.07 -8.94 -28.30
N ARG A 85 6.39 -7.81 -28.42
CA ARG A 85 6.06 -6.91 -27.29
C ARG A 85 4.64 -7.16 -26.81
N GLN A 86 4.43 -7.16 -25.52
CA GLN A 86 3.10 -7.26 -24.91
C GLN A 86 2.46 -5.85 -24.88
N THR A 87 1.60 -5.58 -25.85
CA THR A 87 0.90 -4.28 -25.97
C THR A 87 -0.44 -4.29 -25.25
N LYS A 88 -1.02 -5.47 -24.97
CA LYS A 88 -2.27 -5.62 -24.21
C LYS A 88 -2.08 -6.49 -22.98
N GLU A 89 -2.75 -6.10 -21.90
CA GLU A 89 -2.84 -6.86 -20.66
C GLU A 89 -4.32 -7.12 -20.38
N PHE A 90 -4.75 -8.36 -20.60
CA PHE A 90 -6.16 -8.77 -20.47
C PHE A 90 -6.55 -8.99 -19.04
N LEU A 91 -7.77 -8.63 -18.71
CA LEU A 91 -8.41 -9.00 -17.44
C LEU A 91 -8.63 -10.51 -17.41
N PRO A 92 -8.62 -11.16 -16.23
CA PRO A 92 -8.92 -12.57 -16.10
C PRO A 92 -10.38 -12.87 -16.41
N TYR A 93 -10.68 -14.07 -16.89
CA TYR A 93 -12.04 -14.55 -17.13
C TYR A 93 -12.23 -15.97 -16.61
N ILE A 94 -13.48 -16.40 -16.50
CA ILE A 94 -13.84 -17.75 -16.07
C ILE A 94 -14.00 -18.63 -17.30
N SER A 95 -13.25 -19.73 -17.35
CA SER A 95 -13.40 -20.72 -18.41
C SER A 95 -14.68 -21.54 -18.26
N SER A 96 -15.10 -22.24 -19.32
CA SER A 96 -16.26 -23.13 -19.24
C SER A 96 -15.98 -24.40 -18.41
N GLY A 97 -14.72 -24.74 -18.15
CA GLY A 97 -14.29 -25.96 -17.47
C GLY A 97 -13.17 -25.74 -16.45
N SER A 98 -12.60 -26.84 -15.99
CA SER A 98 -11.51 -26.92 -15.00
C SER A 98 -10.49 -28.00 -15.38
N SER A 99 -9.98 -27.96 -16.64
CA SER A 99 -9.09 -28.98 -17.15
C SER A 99 -7.61 -28.66 -17.05
N LEU A 100 -7.22 -27.45 -16.72
CA LEU A 100 -5.84 -26.93 -16.80
C LEU A 100 -5.22 -26.94 -18.22
N ASN A 101 -5.95 -27.36 -19.25
CA ASN A 101 -5.43 -27.42 -20.61
C ASN A 101 -5.29 -26.02 -21.22
N TYR A 102 -4.34 -25.85 -22.12
CA TYR A 102 -4.22 -24.61 -22.89
C TYR A 102 -5.50 -24.36 -23.71
N ILE A 103 -6.04 -23.15 -23.59
CA ILE A 103 -7.27 -22.71 -24.25
C ILE A 103 -6.88 -21.85 -25.45
N SER A 104 -6.99 -22.41 -26.65
CA SER A 104 -6.65 -21.71 -27.90
C SER A 104 -7.60 -20.56 -28.23
N SER A 105 -8.83 -20.61 -27.72
CA SER A 105 -9.89 -19.62 -27.89
C SER A 105 -9.87 -18.51 -26.81
N ALA A 106 -8.86 -18.48 -25.94
CA ALA A 106 -8.83 -17.57 -24.75
C ALA A 106 -9.06 -16.10 -25.10
N ALA A 107 -8.52 -15.60 -26.22
CA ALA A 107 -8.74 -14.24 -26.68
C ALA A 107 -10.21 -13.92 -26.97
N SER A 108 -10.93 -14.84 -27.62
CA SER A 108 -12.36 -14.68 -27.88
C SER A 108 -13.23 -14.93 -26.64
N GLU A 109 -12.80 -15.84 -25.77
CA GLU A 109 -13.51 -16.14 -24.52
C GLU A 109 -13.46 -14.95 -23.55
N VAL A 110 -12.31 -14.30 -23.35
CA VAL A 110 -12.21 -13.10 -22.50
C VAL A 110 -13.07 -11.96 -23.06
N ALA A 111 -13.06 -11.74 -24.38
CA ALA A 111 -13.91 -10.73 -25.00
C ALA A 111 -15.41 -11.02 -24.79
N SER A 112 -15.82 -12.29 -24.91
CA SER A 112 -17.21 -12.72 -24.70
C SER A 112 -17.63 -12.64 -23.23
N PHE A 113 -16.76 -13.02 -22.30
CA PHE A 113 -17.05 -13.04 -20.86
C PHE A 113 -17.51 -11.68 -20.32
N TYR A 114 -16.90 -10.60 -20.81
CA TYR A 114 -17.21 -9.22 -20.37
C TYR A 114 -18.40 -8.59 -21.10
N THR A 115 -19.18 -9.35 -21.86
CA THR A 115 -20.39 -8.83 -22.51
C THR A 115 -21.66 -9.09 -21.68
N SER A 116 -22.71 -8.32 -21.96
CA SER A 116 -24.01 -8.47 -21.28
C SER A 116 -24.65 -9.87 -21.46
N ALA A 117 -24.33 -10.57 -22.54
CA ALA A 117 -24.81 -11.92 -22.80
C ALA A 117 -24.31 -12.96 -21.78
N ASN A 118 -23.18 -12.69 -21.14
CA ASN A 118 -22.54 -13.59 -20.19
C ASN A 118 -22.58 -13.10 -18.73
N LEU A 119 -23.39 -12.09 -18.45
CA LEU A 119 -23.50 -11.50 -17.10
C LEU A 119 -23.80 -12.54 -16.01
N ALA A 120 -24.69 -13.51 -16.32
CA ALA A 120 -25.03 -14.59 -15.40
C ALA A 120 -23.83 -15.46 -15.00
N ASN A 121 -22.81 -15.57 -15.87
CA ASN A 121 -21.60 -16.37 -15.62
C ASN A 121 -20.63 -15.69 -14.64
N THR A 122 -20.84 -14.42 -14.30
CA THR A 122 -20.00 -13.69 -13.34
C THR A 122 -20.42 -13.91 -11.89
N GLY A 123 -21.65 -14.39 -11.66
CA GLY A 123 -22.23 -14.46 -10.31
C GLY A 123 -22.48 -13.08 -9.68
N ASN A 124 -22.40 -12.00 -10.46
CA ASN A 124 -22.52 -10.62 -9.99
C ASN A 124 -23.55 -9.85 -10.86
N PRO A 125 -24.76 -9.58 -10.36
CA PRO A 125 -25.79 -8.87 -11.14
C PRO A 125 -25.41 -7.43 -11.49
N ASN A 126 -24.48 -6.83 -10.73
CA ASN A 126 -24.00 -5.46 -10.89
C ASN A 126 -22.62 -5.39 -11.60
N PHE A 127 -22.23 -6.45 -12.30
CA PHE A 127 -20.95 -6.52 -13.00
C PHE A 127 -20.92 -5.52 -14.16
N GLU A 128 -19.90 -4.67 -14.22
CA GLU A 128 -19.75 -3.73 -15.34
C GLU A 128 -19.21 -4.42 -16.56
N THR A 129 -19.96 -4.37 -17.66
CA THR A 129 -19.61 -4.98 -18.94
C THR A 129 -18.79 -4.04 -19.82
N THR A 130 -17.92 -4.62 -20.68
CA THR A 130 -17.10 -3.86 -21.62
C THR A 130 -16.74 -4.67 -22.85
N LEU A 131 -16.50 -3.98 -23.98
CA LEU A 131 -15.89 -4.58 -25.18
C LEU A 131 -14.36 -4.51 -25.15
N TYR A 132 -13.78 -3.86 -24.13
CA TYR A 132 -12.35 -3.65 -23.98
C TYR A 132 -11.87 -4.16 -22.61
N PRO A 133 -11.85 -5.50 -22.39
CA PRO A 133 -11.45 -6.10 -21.12
C PRO A 133 -9.93 -6.22 -21.01
N TYR A 134 -9.19 -5.17 -21.38
CA TYR A 134 -7.72 -5.10 -21.33
C TYR A 134 -7.23 -3.67 -21.21
N SER A 135 -6.06 -3.52 -20.62
CA SER A 135 -5.25 -2.31 -20.80
C SER A 135 -4.46 -2.41 -22.09
N GLU A 136 -4.19 -1.28 -22.75
CA GLU A 136 -3.49 -1.25 -24.05
C GLU A 136 -2.43 -0.16 -24.06
N LYS A 137 -1.23 -0.48 -24.58
CA LYS A 137 -0.11 0.44 -24.78
C LYS A 137 0.13 0.66 -26.27
N ALA A 138 0.18 1.90 -26.71
CA ALA A 138 0.72 2.27 -28.01
C ALA A 138 2.20 2.60 -27.86
N LEU A 139 3.05 1.82 -28.50
CA LEU A 139 4.50 1.95 -28.44
C LEU A 139 5.01 2.71 -29.67
N GLU A 140 6.14 3.39 -29.52
CA GLU A 140 6.81 4.00 -30.68
C GLU A 140 7.40 2.95 -31.62
N ASN A 141 7.65 3.34 -32.87
CA ASN A 141 8.23 2.47 -33.89
C ASN A 141 9.76 2.43 -33.87
N SER A 142 10.39 2.62 -32.72
CA SER A 142 11.84 2.58 -32.56
C SER A 142 12.24 1.41 -31.63
N PRO A 143 13.51 0.94 -31.66
CA PRO A 143 13.99 -0.09 -30.74
C PRO A 143 13.96 0.30 -29.26
N LEU A 144 13.62 1.53 -28.91
CA LEU A 144 13.49 1.97 -27.52
C LEU A 144 12.14 1.57 -26.91
N ASP A 145 11.16 1.19 -27.73
CA ASP A 145 9.82 0.70 -27.33
C ASP A 145 9.13 1.60 -26.28
N ARG A 146 9.33 2.94 -26.38
CA ARG A 146 8.75 3.85 -25.40
C ARG A 146 7.23 3.91 -25.58
N VAL A 147 6.53 3.96 -24.43
CA VAL A 147 5.07 4.07 -24.42
C VAL A 147 4.65 5.48 -24.86
N LEU A 148 3.88 5.61 -25.93
CA LEU A 148 3.29 6.87 -26.39
C LEU A 148 1.91 7.11 -25.78
N LYS A 149 1.13 6.05 -25.58
CA LYS A 149 -0.19 6.10 -24.95
C LYS A 149 -0.43 4.85 -24.14
N GLN A 150 -1.19 4.98 -23.06
CA GLN A 150 -1.63 3.86 -22.22
C GLN A 150 -3.13 4.03 -21.91
N ALA A 151 -3.92 3.08 -22.38
CA ALA A 151 -5.34 2.96 -22.15
C ALA A 151 -5.61 1.97 -21.00
N ALA A 152 -6.57 2.25 -20.15
CA ALA A 152 -7.04 1.31 -19.14
C ALA A 152 -8.21 0.45 -19.68
N PRO A 153 -8.57 -0.66 -19.00
CA PRO A 153 -9.76 -1.43 -19.35
C PRO A 153 -11.04 -0.59 -19.26
N GLY A 154 -12.01 -0.90 -20.11
CA GLY A 154 -13.31 -0.26 -20.11
C GLY A 154 -13.56 0.68 -21.30
N ASN A 155 -14.83 0.75 -21.72
CA ASN A 155 -15.24 1.59 -22.85
C ASN A 155 -14.83 3.06 -22.73
N PRO A 156 -14.92 3.70 -21.52
CA PRO A 156 -14.53 5.10 -21.36
C PRO A 156 -13.03 5.36 -21.50
N TRP A 157 -12.18 4.37 -21.25
CA TRP A 157 -10.71 4.50 -21.23
C TRP A 157 -10.02 3.83 -22.42
N LYS A 158 -10.75 3.18 -23.31
CA LYS A 158 -10.16 2.47 -24.46
C LYS A 158 -9.22 3.34 -25.28
N MET A 159 -8.29 2.72 -25.98
CA MET A 159 -7.39 3.42 -26.89
C MET A 159 -8.17 4.27 -27.91
N GLY A 160 -7.84 5.55 -28.03
CA GLY A 160 -8.53 6.51 -28.90
C GLY A 160 -9.79 7.14 -28.30
N SER A 161 -10.15 6.86 -27.05
CA SER A 161 -11.27 7.54 -26.35
C SER A 161 -10.97 9.02 -26.01
N GLY A 162 -9.69 9.37 -25.96
CA GLY A 162 -9.23 10.67 -25.46
C GLY A 162 -8.89 10.69 -23.97
N ASN A 163 -9.24 9.60 -23.23
CA ASN A 163 -9.01 9.44 -21.81
C ASN A 163 -7.88 8.42 -21.50
N GLU A 164 -7.05 8.13 -22.47
CA GLU A 164 -5.79 7.42 -22.25
C GLU A 164 -4.70 8.36 -21.72
N ILE A 165 -3.78 7.87 -20.90
CA ILE A 165 -2.55 8.57 -20.52
C ILE A 165 -1.68 8.69 -21.77
N LYS A 166 -1.10 9.89 -22.02
CA LYS A 166 -0.24 10.17 -23.19
C LYS A 166 1.14 10.60 -22.74
N PHE A 167 2.15 10.15 -23.48
CA PHE A 167 3.55 10.48 -23.21
C PHE A 167 4.17 11.17 -24.43
N GLU A 168 4.99 12.20 -24.18
CA GLU A 168 5.84 12.84 -25.18
C GLU A 168 7.27 12.83 -24.67
N TYR A 169 8.22 12.53 -25.58
CA TYR A 169 9.65 12.45 -25.28
C TYR A 169 10.37 13.49 -26.10
N LEU A 170 10.92 14.45 -25.41
CA LEU A 170 11.53 15.65 -25.98
C LEU A 170 12.88 15.93 -25.33
N THR A 171 13.47 17.06 -25.64
CA THR A 171 14.61 17.66 -24.94
C THR A 171 14.23 19.06 -24.43
N ASN A 172 15.03 19.61 -23.51
CA ASN A 172 14.81 20.98 -23.05
C ASN A 172 15.13 22.00 -24.13
N LYS A 173 14.39 23.12 -24.11
CA LYS A 173 14.60 24.30 -24.95
C LYS A 173 15.53 25.30 -24.25
N GLU A 174 15.90 26.34 -25.00
CA GLU A 174 16.66 27.48 -24.48
C GLU A 174 15.87 28.18 -23.35
N ASN A 175 16.56 28.54 -22.26
CA ASN A 175 15.99 29.22 -21.10
C ASN A 175 14.77 28.51 -20.44
N GLU A 176 14.62 27.19 -20.65
CA GLU A 176 13.47 26.43 -20.14
C GLU A 176 13.68 25.92 -18.71
N VAL A 177 14.90 25.48 -18.39
CA VAL A 177 15.23 24.84 -17.11
C VAL A 177 16.42 25.55 -16.47
N LYS A 178 16.23 26.06 -15.25
CA LYS A 178 17.33 26.67 -14.49
C LYS A 178 18.39 25.62 -14.15
N TYR A 179 19.65 26.03 -14.26
CA TYR A 179 20.82 25.25 -13.87
C TYR A 179 21.41 25.79 -12.57
N PHE A 180 21.68 24.90 -11.64
CA PHE A 180 22.32 25.20 -10.37
C PHE A 180 23.61 24.38 -10.27
N LYS A 181 24.75 25.06 -10.24
CA LYS A 181 26.03 24.38 -9.98
C LYS A 181 26.31 24.39 -8.49
N VAL A 182 26.40 23.19 -7.91
CA VAL A 182 26.78 23.00 -6.51
C VAL A 182 28.18 22.42 -6.44
N ILE A 183 28.99 22.95 -5.54
CA ILE A 183 30.24 22.37 -5.12
C ILE A 183 30.16 22.09 -3.63
N ALA A 184 30.36 20.85 -3.24
CA ALA A 184 30.40 20.39 -1.86
C ALA A 184 31.86 20.28 -1.42
N ASN A 185 32.37 21.21 -0.60
CA ASN A 185 33.71 21.24 -0.10
C ASN A 185 33.79 20.50 1.24
N TRP A 186 34.86 19.71 1.40
CA TRP A 186 35.08 19.02 2.68
C TRP A 186 35.39 20.00 3.81
N ASN A 187 34.60 19.96 4.86
CA ASN A 187 34.82 20.66 6.10
C ASN A 187 35.44 19.70 7.13
N ALA A 188 36.74 19.86 7.39
CA ALA A 188 37.46 18.97 8.29
C ALA A 188 37.06 19.09 9.75
N THR A 189 36.53 20.24 10.18
CA THR A 189 36.00 20.46 11.53
C THR A 189 34.69 19.73 11.72
N ASN A 190 33.78 19.93 10.80
CA ASN A 190 32.42 19.37 10.87
C ASN A 190 32.32 17.94 10.31
N LYS A 191 33.40 17.39 9.71
CA LYS A 191 33.46 16.04 9.15
C LYS A 191 32.32 15.76 8.14
N LEU A 192 32.06 16.70 7.26
CA LEU A 192 31.06 16.61 6.21
C LEU A 192 31.42 17.47 4.99
N TYR A 193 30.73 17.26 3.89
CA TYR A 193 30.77 18.14 2.74
C TYR A 193 29.76 19.27 2.91
N GLU A 194 30.24 20.53 2.85
CA GLU A 194 29.40 21.73 2.85
C GLU A 194 29.02 22.08 1.41
N PRO A 195 27.77 21.85 1.00
CA PRO A 195 27.33 22.19 -0.36
C PRO A 195 27.11 23.70 -0.46
N ALA A 196 27.60 24.29 -1.52
CA ALA A 196 27.37 25.69 -1.86
C ALA A 196 26.93 25.82 -3.32
N ILE A 197 25.88 26.60 -3.57
CA ILE A 197 25.49 26.98 -4.93
C ILE A 197 26.47 28.08 -5.39
N VAL A 198 27.37 27.73 -6.31
CA VAL A 198 28.44 28.62 -6.79
C VAL A 198 28.09 29.32 -8.08
N SER A 199 27.10 28.84 -8.81
CA SER A 199 26.67 29.44 -10.06
C SER A 199 25.21 29.03 -10.36
N THR A 200 24.47 29.95 -10.96
CA THR A 200 23.13 29.71 -11.50
C THR A 200 23.05 30.19 -12.94
N GLY A 201 22.18 29.57 -13.73
CA GLY A 201 21.97 29.89 -15.14
C GLY A 201 20.83 29.07 -15.70
N TYR A 202 20.98 28.65 -16.96
CA TYR A 202 20.05 27.73 -17.62
C TYR A 202 20.82 26.59 -18.27
N TYR A 203 20.18 25.43 -18.36
CA TYR A 203 20.69 24.35 -19.21
C TYR A 203 20.63 24.78 -20.68
N ASN A 204 21.71 24.51 -21.43
CA ASN A 204 21.69 24.71 -22.87
C ASN A 204 20.65 23.79 -23.51
N PRO A 205 20.10 24.18 -24.69
CA PRO A 205 19.17 23.34 -25.43
C PRO A 205 19.71 21.90 -25.64
N ASN A 206 18.83 20.92 -25.57
CA ASN A 206 19.14 19.49 -25.79
C ASN A 206 20.10 18.87 -24.77
N GLN A 207 20.27 19.44 -23.59
CA GLN A 207 21.09 18.85 -22.52
C GLN A 207 20.30 17.93 -21.60
N LEU A 208 18.98 18.05 -21.55
CA LEU A 208 18.12 17.26 -20.69
C LEU A 208 17.13 16.45 -21.51
N TYR A 209 16.84 15.24 -21.06
CA TYR A 209 15.69 14.47 -21.53
C TYR A 209 14.44 15.02 -20.86
N LYS A 210 13.42 15.32 -21.66
CA LYS A 210 12.12 15.81 -21.20
C LYS A 210 11.06 14.77 -21.49
N THR A 211 10.35 14.32 -20.46
CA THR A 211 9.14 13.50 -20.60
C THR A 211 7.93 14.32 -20.19
N ILE A 212 6.91 14.39 -21.03
CA ILE A 212 5.62 14.98 -20.70
C ILE A 212 4.62 13.86 -20.53
N THR A 213 4.00 13.79 -19.36
CA THR A 213 2.88 12.88 -19.08
C THR A 213 1.60 13.71 -19.03
N LYS A 214 0.59 13.31 -19.81
CA LYS A 214 -0.75 13.88 -19.82
C LYS A 214 -1.70 12.84 -19.20
N ASP A 215 -2.41 13.21 -18.15
CA ASP A 215 -3.31 12.29 -17.45
C ASP A 215 -4.60 12.02 -18.26
N GLU A 216 -5.48 11.16 -17.74
CA GLU A 216 -6.73 10.76 -18.40
C GLU A 216 -7.73 11.92 -18.55
N ASN A 217 -7.61 12.98 -17.75
CA ASN A 217 -8.46 14.17 -17.83
C ASN A 217 -7.94 15.21 -18.81
N TRP A 218 -6.71 15.08 -19.32
CA TRP A 218 -6.14 16.02 -20.27
C TRP A 218 -6.94 16.06 -21.57
N LYS A 219 -7.25 17.28 -22.05
CA LYS A 219 -7.90 17.53 -23.34
C LYS A 219 -7.03 18.40 -24.24
N VAL A 220 -7.21 18.26 -25.53
CA VAL A 220 -6.40 18.99 -26.56
C VAL A 220 -6.42 20.51 -26.32
N PHE A 221 -7.52 21.05 -25.83
CA PHE A 221 -7.68 22.48 -25.54
C PHE A 221 -7.28 22.87 -24.10
N SER A 222 -6.79 21.90 -23.28
CA SER A 222 -6.40 22.15 -21.90
C SER A 222 -5.03 22.80 -21.75
N ASP A 223 -4.38 23.17 -22.86
CA ASP A 223 -3.00 23.63 -22.91
C ASP A 223 -2.08 22.66 -22.15
N LYS A 224 -1.48 23.12 -21.03
CA LYS A 224 -0.57 22.33 -20.19
C LYS A 224 -1.21 21.84 -18.90
N ASN A 225 -2.46 22.18 -18.65
CA ASN A 225 -3.19 21.67 -17.49
C ASN A 225 -3.31 20.14 -17.55
N ASN A 226 -3.32 19.49 -16.39
CA ASN A 226 -3.31 18.02 -16.27
C ASN A 226 -2.09 17.36 -16.94
N THR A 227 -0.94 18.07 -16.96
CA THR A 227 0.34 17.53 -17.43
C THR A 227 1.42 17.62 -16.37
N THR A 228 2.34 16.65 -16.43
CA THR A 228 3.60 16.67 -15.68
C THR A 228 4.77 16.62 -16.66
N GLU A 229 5.68 17.57 -16.58
CA GLU A 229 6.94 17.58 -17.31
C GLU A 229 8.07 17.16 -16.35
N GLU A 230 8.82 16.13 -16.71
CA GLU A 230 9.99 15.68 -15.98
C GLU A 230 11.24 15.85 -16.84
N PHE A 231 12.25 16.53 -16.27
CA PHE A 231 13.52 16.76 -16.93
C PHE A 231 14.62 15.99 -16.22
N LYS A 232 15.33 15.17 -16.99
CA LYS A 232 16.45 14.33 -16.50
C LYS A 232 17.75 14.72 -17.17
N ASP A 233 18.84 14.67 -16.39
CA ASP A 233 20.18 14.80 -16.92
C ASP A 233 20.61 13.51 -17.67
N LYS A 234 21.82 13.52 -18.23
CA LYS A 234 22.40 12.38 -18.96
C LYS A 234 22.64 11.15 -18.08
N ASN A 235 22.68 11.32 -16.76
CA ASN A 235 22.84 10.24 -15.78
C ASN A 235 21.47 9.70 -15.31
N GLY A 236 20.37 10.19 -15.87
CA GLY A 236 19.01 9.80 -15.49
C GLY A 236 18.47 10.48 -14.23
N LYS A 237 19.21 11.45 -13.64
CA LYS A 237 18.76 12.17 -12.45
C LYS A 237 17.73 13.23 -12.84
N VAL A 238 16.61 13.24 -12.10
CA VAL A 238 15.60 14.30 -12.26
C VAL A 238 16.15 15.61 -11.73
N VAL A 239 16.22 16.63 -12.57
CA VAL A 239 16.68 17.98 -12.19
C VAL A 239 15.52 18.97 -12.04
N LEU A 240 14.39 18.70 -12.72
CA LEU A 240 13.16 19.47 -12.60
C LEU A 240 11.94 18.57 -12.80
N LYS A 241 10.97 18.71 -11.92
CA LYS A 241 9.59 18.25 -12.12
C LYS A 241 8.69 19.49 -12.16
N ARG A 242 7.91 19.62 -13.23
CA ARG A 242 7.02 20.77 -13.48
C ARG A 242 5.60 20.28 -13.70
N THR A 243 4.66 20.92 -13.03
CA THR A 243 3.23 20.76 -13.26
C THR A 243 2.61 22.13 -13.54
N TYR A 244 1.35 22.14 -13.96
CA TYR A 244 0.68 23.39 -14.35
C TYR A 244 -0.70 23.48 -13.72
N ASN A 245 -1.08 24.68 -13.30
CA ASN A 245 -2.43 24.99 -12.83
C ASN A 245 -2.83 26.38 -13.36
N ASP A 246 -3.85 26.42 -14.23
CA ASP A 246 -4.37 27.63 -14.85
C ASP A 246 -3.30 28.48 -15.54
N GLY A 247 -2.35 27.82 -16.21
CA GLY A 247 -1.22 28.45 -16.92
C GLY A 247 0.00 28.71 -16.04
N ASP A 248 -0.12 28.72 -14.73
CA ASP A 248 1.00 28.87 -13.80
C ASP A 248 1.85 27.61 -13.71
N LYS A 249 3.17 27.81 -13.63
CA LYS A 249 4.16 26.72 -13.46
C LYS A 249 4.39 26.44 -11.99
N TYR A 250 4.46 25.17 -11.68
CA TYR A 250 4.78 24.64 -10.35
C TYR A 250 6.06 23.80 -10.48
N ASP A 251 7.20 24.46 -10.32
CA ASP A 251 8.53 23.89 -10.56
C ASP A 251 9.15 23.39 -9.26
N THR A 252 9.50 22.10 -9.21
CA THR A 252 10.34 21.53 -8.15
C THR A 252 11.69 21.18 -8.74
N TYR A 253 12.75 21.86 -8.30
CA TYR A 253 14.12 21.60 -8.71
C TYR A 253 14.82 20.66 -7.74
N TYR A 254 15.57 19.70 -8.29
CA TYR A 254 16.43 18.76 -7.59
C TYR A 254 17.88 19.07 -7.95
N ILE A 255 18.69 19.38 -6.94
CA ILE A 255 20.05 19.91 -7.16
C ILE A 255 21.03 18.94 -6.51
N TYR A 256 22.05 18.55 -7.31
CA TYR A 256 23.02 17.55 -6.92
C TYR A 256 24.44 18.16 -6.86
N ASP A 257 25.27 17.63 -5.96
CA ASP A 257 26.67 17.97 -5.90
C ASP A 257 27.51 17.23 -6.98
N GLN A 258 28.82 17.48 -6.99
CA GLN A 258 29.74 16.84 -7.92
C GLN A 258 29.89 15.31 -7.71
N TYR A 259 29.49 14.78 -6.57
CA TYR A 259 29.47 13.35 -6.24
C TYR A 259 28.15 12.68 -6.61
N GLY A 260 27.17 13.49 -6.97
CA GLY A 260 25.83 13.03 -7.35
C GLY A 260 24.88 12.85 -6.19
N ASN A 261 25.17 13.40 -5.03
CA ASN A 261 24.27 13.43 -3.90
C ASN A 261 23.25 14.57 -4.06
N LEU A 262 21.99 14.33 -3.70
CA LEU A 262 20.95 15.35 -3.67
C LEU A 262 21.23 16.32 -2.50
N THR A 263 21.56 17.58 -2.82
CA THR A 263 21.91 18.57 -1.78
C THR A 263 20.81 19.55 -1.48
N TYR A 264 20.01 19.92 -2.49
CA TYR A 264 18.88 20.82 -2.31
C TYR A 264 17.66 20.36 -3.11
N VAL A 265 16.46 20.59 -2.54
CA VAL A 265 15.21 20.58 -3.29
C VAL A 265 14.55 21.94 -3.13
N ILE A 266 14.27 22.61 -4.26
CA ILE A 266 13.63 23.92 -4.29
C ILE A 266 12.17 23.72 -4.71
N PRO A 267 11.20 23.93 -3.80
CA PRO A 267 9.79 23.69 -4.09
C PRO A 267 9.17 24.81 -4.93
N PRO A 268 7.94 24.60 -5.44
CA PRO A 268 7.27 25.55 -6.35
C PRO A 268 7.10 26.96 -5.78
N LEU A 269 6.84 27.12 -4.49
CA LEU A 269 6.67 28.44 -3.86
C LEU A 269 7.94 29.28 -3.88
N ALA A 270 9.10 28.65 -4.00
CA ALA A 270 10.39 29.36 -4.12
C ALA A 270 10.67 29.86 -5.55
N GLU A 271 9.86 29.51 -6.55
CA GLU A 271 9.94 29.99 -7.94
C GLU A 271 11.34 29.87 -8.58
N GLY A 272 12.06 28.80 -8.18
CA GLY A 272 13.42 28.55 -8.63
C GLY A 272 14.44 29.58 -8.12
N VAL A 273 14.18 30.26 -6.99
CA VAL A 273 15.14 31.11 -6.28
C VAL A 273 15.84 30.28 -5.23
N ALA A 274 17.18 30.37 -5.21
CA ALA A 274 18.04 29.56 -4.33
C ALA A 274 18.99 30.42 -3.49
N ASN A 275 18.54 31.58 -3.03
CA ASN A 275 19.31 32.37 -2.09
C ASN A 275 19.22 31.80 -0.65
N PRO A 276 20.13 32.17 0.27
CA PRO A 276 20.15 31.61 1.63
C PRO A 276 18.83 31.75 2.40
N THR A 277 18.11 32.87 2.25
CA THR A 277 16.83 33.10 2.93
C THR A 277 15.76 32.12 2.43
N ILE A 278 15.62 31.97 1.13
CA ILE A 278 14.66 31.05 0.50
C ILE A 278 15.02 29.60 0.83
N LEU A 279 16.28 29.22 0.74
CA LEU A 279 16.73 27.88 1.08
C LEU A 279 16.46 27.57 2.56
N ASN A 280 16.65 28.54 3.44
CA ASN A 280 16.41 28.37 4.87
C ASN A 280 14.94 28.19 5.22
N ASN A 281 14.04 28.89 4.53
CA ASN A 281 12.61 28.91 4.84
C ASN A 281 11.81 27.87 4.05
N LEU A 282 12.15 27.64 2.79
CA LEU A 282 11.37 26.81 1.85
C LEU A 282 12.14 25.62 1.29
N GLY A 283 13.48 25.67 1.27
CA GLY A 283 14.31 24.62 0.68
C GLY A 283 14.47 23.40 1.58
N TYR A 284 14.56 22.23 0.96
CA TYR A 284 15.10 21.04 1.61
C TYR A 284 16.61 21.05 1.39
N GLN A 285 17.38 20.75 2.45
CA GLN A 285 18.83 20.81 2.41
C GLN A 285 19.41 19.53 3.01
N TYR A 286 20.48 18.99 2.39
CA TYR A 286 21.08 17.74 2.78
C TYR A 286 22.62 17.87 2.72
N LYS A 287 23.30 17.33 3.74
CA LYS A 287 24.77 17.27 3.81
C LYS A 287 25.24 15.87 4.09
N TYR A 288 26.34 15.53 3.49
CA TYR A 288 26.89 14.17 3.50
C TYR A 288 28.31 14.15 4.06
N ASP A 289 28.70 13.03 4.64
CA ASP A 289 30.06 12.79 5.07
C ASP A 289 30.93 12.21 3.94
N ASN A 290 32.18 11.88 4.24
CA ASN A 290 33.16 11.31 3.29
C ASN A 290 32.83 9.86 2.85
N ARG A 291 31.83 9.22 3.45
CA ARG A 291 31.29 7.92 3.06
C ARG A 291 29.96 8.05 2.28
N ASN A 292 29.59 9.28 1.89
CA ASN A 292 28.32 9.62 1.24
C ASN A 292 27.08 9.28 2.09
N ARG A 293 27.21 9.21 3.43
CA ARG A 293 26.07 9.04 4.33
C ARG A 293 25.45 10.42 4.61
N LEU A 294 24.11 10.49 4.65
CA LEU A 294 23.38 11.69 5.03
C LEU A 294 23.58 11.97 6.52
N VAL A 295 24.31 13.02 6.87
CA VAL A 295 24.63 13.34 8.28
C VAL A 295 23.87 14.55 8.81
N GLU A 296 23.41 15.44 7.94
CA GLU A 296 22.59 16.60 8.30
C GLU A 296 21.52 16.83 7.25
N LYS A 297 20.31 17.09 7.69
CA LYS A 297 19.20 17.49 6.81
C LYS A 297 18.39 18.62 7.43
N LYS A 298 17.82 19.44 6.56
CA LYS A 298 16.90 20.49 6.97
C LYS A 298 15.67 20.46 6.08
N LEU A 299 14.50 20.37 6.71
CA LEU A 299 13.22 20.48 6.05
C LEU A 299 12.67 21.91 6.17
N PRO A 300 11.80 22.37 5.25
CA PRO A 300 11.15 23.67 5.34
C PRO A 300 10.50 23.90 6.71
N GLY A 301 10.77 25.07 7.31
CA GLY A 301 10.18 25.43 8.60
C GLY A 301 10.70 24.67 9.83
N LYS A 302 11.66 23.74 9.64
CA LYS A 302 12.29 23.00 10.75
C LYS A 302 13.74 23.42 10.98
N GLN A 303 14.27 23.07 12.15
CA GLN A 303 15.69 23.17 12.45
C GLN A 303 16.47 22.07 11.71
N TRP A 304 17.81 22.21 11.71
CA TRP A 304 18.69 21.15 11.24
C TRP A 304 18.51 19.87 12.08
N GLU A 305 18.40 18.75 11.42
CA GLU A 305 18.42 17.42 12.01
C GLU A 305 19.80 16.79 11.75
N TYR A 306 20.35 16.15 12.77
CA TYR A 306 21.68 15.57 12.79
C TYR A 306 21.62 14.07 12.95
N ILE A 307 22.51 13.35 12.29
CA ILE A 307 22.59 11.88 12.32
C ILE A 307 24.03 11.49 12.61
N VAL A 308 24.21 10.58 13.55
CA VAL A 308 25.51 9.97 13.89
C VAL A 308 25.44 8.48 13.61
N TYR A 309 26.47 7.95 12.96
CA TYR A 309 26.54 6.56 12.53
C TYR A 309 27.63 5.78 13.25
N ASP A 310 27.41 4.49 13.45
CA ASP A 310 28.46 3.57 13.87
C ASP A 310 29.43 3.21 12.72
N LYS A 311 30.35 2.26 12.99
CA LYS A 311 31.35 1.82 12.01
C LYS A 311 30.81 0.98 10.87
N VAL A 312 29.60 0.43 11.02
CA VAL A 312 28.88 -0.40 10.03
C VAL A 312 27.72 0.33 9.36
N ASP A 313 27.72 1.69 9.46
CA ASP A 313 26.79 2.61 8.82
C ASP A 313 25.34 2.55 9.38
N GLN A 314 25.18 2.11 10.64
CA GLN A 314 23.90 2.16 11.31
C GLN A 314 23.73 3.51 12.04
N PRO A 315 22.57 4.18 11.97
CA PRO A 315 22.32 5.43 12.70
C PRO A 315 22.13 5.14 14.19
N VAL A 316 23.10 5.53 15.01
CA VAL A 316 23.09 5.31 16.47
C VAL A 316 22.52 6.47 17.26
N ALA A 317 22.48 7.68 16.68
CA ALA A 317 21.86 8.84 17.29
C ALA A 317 21.26 9.77 16.22
N THR A 318 20.08 10.30 16.50
CA THR A 318 19.41 11.31 15.68
C THR A 318 18.86 12.42 16.57
N GLY A 319 18.96 13.66 16.12
CA GLY A 319 18.46 14.83 16.86
C GLY A 319 18.38 16.08 15.97
N PRO A 320 17.71 17.13 16.43
CA PRO A 320 17.06 17.29 17.74
C PRO A 320 15.79 16.44 17.91
N ALA A 321 15.65 15.83 19.08
CA ALA A 321 14.44 15.14 19.51
C ALA A 321 13.90 15.80 20.78
N PHE A 322 12.64 16.21 20.78
CA PHE A 322 11.99 16.72 21.98
C PHE A 322 11.89 15.64 23.04
N SER A 323 11.97 16.06 24.29
CA SER A 323 11.74 15.18 25.43
C SER A 323 10.38 14.50 25.31
N PRO A 324 10.30 13.18 25.50
CA PRO A 324 9.03 12.47 25.48
C PRO A 324 8.11 12.80 26.67
N TYR A 325 8.62 13.58 27.66
CA TYR A 325 7.90 13.93 28.89
C TYR A 325 7.20 15.29 28.82
N GLY A 326 7.24 15.98 27.68
CA GLY A 326 6.53 17.24 27.47
C GLY A 326 7.11 18.44 28.22
N ASP A 327 8.32 18.33 28.77
CA ASP A 327 9.01 19.39 29.51
C ASP A 327 9.70 20.44 28.60
N GLY A 328 9.60 20.27 27.28
CA GLY A 328 10.18 21.17 26.29
C GLY A 328 11.69 21.03 26.11
N SER A 329 12.36 20.18 26.87
CA SER A 329 13.78 19.92 26.67
C SER A 329 14.08 19.19 25.38
N VAL A 330 15.31 19.33 24.88
CA VAL A 330 15.74 18.80 23.60
C VAL A 330 16.96 17.90 23.82
N GLY A 331 17.02 16.80 23.08
CA GLY A 331 18.07 15.80 23.20
C GLY A 331 18.23 14.97 21.96
N TRP A 332 18.93 13.86 22.10
CA TRP A 332 19.16 12.86 21.06
C TRP A 332 18.29 11.63 21.28
N MET A 333 17.70 11.14 20.23
CA MET A 333 17.15 9.79 20.17
C MET A 333 18.30 8.82 19.88
N ILE A 334 18.55 7.90 20.79
CA ILE A 334 19.64 6.92 20.73
C ILE A 334 19.08 5.57 20.33
N THR A 335 19.76 4.89 19.42
CA THR A 335 19.44 3.53 18.99
C THR A 335 20.66 2.63 19.19
N GLN A 336 20.47 1.49 19.84
CA GLN A 336 21.51 0.49 20.05
C GLN A 336 21.17 -0.79 19.29
N TYR A 337 22.18 -1.42 18.76
CA TYR A 337 22.07 -2.62 17.92
C TYR A 337 22.88 -3.77 18.52
N ASP A 338 22.46 -4.99 18.19
CA ASP A 338 23.28 -6.17 18.42
C ASP A 338 24.27 -6.40 17.26
N VAL A 339 25.05 -7.48 17.37
CA VAL A 339 26.06 -7.85 16.36
C VAL A 339 25.47 -8.25 15.01
N PHE A 340 24.17 -8.51 14.93
CA PHE A 340 23.41 -8.82 13.71
C PHE A 340 22.75 -7.59 13.11
N GLY A 341 22.89 -6.43 13.72
CA GLY A 341 22.28 -5.18 13.26
C GLY A 341 20.80 -5.02 13.64
N ARG A 342 20.30 -5.81 14.59
CA ARG A 342 18.92 -5.69 15.08
C ARG A 342 18.87 -4.67 16.22
N VAL A 343 17.83 -3.83 16.23
CA VAL A 343 17.64 -2.82 17.29
C VAL A 343 17.32 -3.52 18.62
N THR A 344 18.18 -3.38 19.61
CA THR A 344 17.98 -3.94 20.94
C THR A 344 17.39 -2.96 21.93
N GLN A 345 17.68 -1.67 21.76
CA GLN A 345 17.24 -0.64 22.69
C GLN A 345 17.15 0.72 22.02
N THR A 346 16.13 1.50 22.39
CA THR A 346 16.07 2.94 22.07
C THR A 346 15.96 3.75 23.35
N GLY A 347 16.45 4.98 23.30
CA GLY A 347 16.37 5.87 24.44
C GLY A 347 16.44 7.32 24.04
N TRP A 348 16.08 8.20 24.94
CA TRP A 348 16.22 9.65 24.77
C TRP A 348 17.21 10.19 25.81
N LYS A 349 18.15 11.01 25.33
CA LYS A 349 19.19 11.59 26.17
C LYS A 349 19.30 13.09 25.95
N GLN A 350 19.18 13.85 27.04
CA GLN A 350 19.38 15.28 26.99
C GLN A 350 20.87 15.60 26.83
N MET A 351 21.21 16.22 25.72
CA MET A 351 22.57 16.66 25.39
C MET A 351 22.48 17.86 24.45
N THR A 352 23.56 18.63 24.34
CA THR A 352 23.70 19.68 23.33
C THR A 352 23.50 19.12 21.92
N ILE A 353 22.81 19.88 21.06
CA ILE A 353 22.53 19.47 19.69
C ILE A 353 22.88 20.61 18.75
N ASP A 354 24.00 20.44 18.11
CA ASP A 354 24.47 21.29 17.03
C ASP A 354 25.43 20.50 16.11
N GLN A 355 25.91 21.16 15.06
CA GLN A 355 26.81 20.57 14.09
C GLN A 355 28.15 20.14 14.71
N ASN A 356 28.67 20.90 15.67
CA ASN A 356 29.94 20.58 16.33
C ASN A 356 29.80 19.33 17.19
N GLU A 357 28.71 19.24 17.96
CA GLU A 357 28.45 18.07 18.81
C GLU A 357 28.25 16.81 17.98
N ARG A 358 27.47 16.88 16.86
CA ARG A 358 27.36 15.77 15.91
C ARG A 358 28.76 15.31 15.43
N SER A 359 29.63 16.24 15.04
CA SER A 359 30.99 15.96 14.57
C SER A 359 31.88 15.32 15.65
N ASN A 360 31.79 15.83 16.88
CA ASN A 360 32.49 15.28 18.03
C ASN A 360 32.06 13.85 18.32
N MET A 361 30.75 13.60 18.38
CA MET A 361 30.19 12.25 18.60
C MET A 361 30.62 11.27 17.52
N GLN A 362 30.58 11.68 16.24
CA GLN A 362 31.06 10.84 15.14
C GLN A 362 32.56 10.52 15.28
N THR A 363 33.37 11.46 15.74
CA THR A 363 34.81 11.25 15.97
C THR A 363 35.04 10.24 17.10
N ILE A 364 34.29 10.34 18.20
CA ILE A 364 34.37 9.40 19.33
C ILE A 364 34.00 7.99 18.87
N ILE A 365 32.93 7.83 18.11
CA ILE A 365 32.51 6.51 17.57
C ILE A 365 33.56 5.95 16.61
N ASN A 366 34.12 6.77 15.74
CA ASN A 366 35.16 6.34 14.81
C ASN A 366 36.43 5.86 15.52
N SER A 367 36.73 6.40 16.72
CA SER A 367 37.82 5.92 17.58
C SER A 367 37.54 4.60 18.31
N GLY A 368 36.30 4.11 18.28
CA GLY A 368 35.86 2.86 18.90
C GLY A 368 35.17 3.03 20.25
N ASN A 369 34.90 4.25 20.67
CA ASN A 369 34.20 4.56 21.91
C ASN A 369 32.72 4.83 21.62
N ASN A 370 31.87 4.64 22.62
CA ASN A 370 30.42 4.92 22.50
C ASN A 370 30.06 6.11 23.40
N PRO A 371 29.77 7.31 22.82
CA PRO A 371 29.35 8.48 23.58
C PRO A 371 27.87 8.40 24.03
N PHE A 372 27.12 7.46 23.47
CA PHE A 372 25.68 7.33 23.66
C PHE A 372 25.30 6.21 24.64
N SER A 373 26.02 6.11 25.78
CA SER A 373 25.54 5.27 26.87
C SER A 373 24.23 5.87 27.42
N ILE A 374 23.18 5.06 27.52
CA ILE A 374 21.88 5.44 28.09
C ILE A 374 21.68 4.74 29.43
N ASN A 375 21.25 5.50 30.43
CA ASN A 375 20.87 4.99 31.76
C ASN A 375 19.49 4.35 31.72
N ALA A 376 19.14 3.56 32.73
CA ALA A 376 17.85 2.89 32.79
C ALA A 376 16.64 3.87 32.67
N SER A 377 16.76 5.08 33.23
CA SER A 377 15.73 6.12 33.13
C SER A 377 15.59 6.74 31.73
N GLU A 378 16.65 6.72 30.95
CA GLU A 378 16.68 7.27 29.59
C GLU A 378 16.15 6.28 28.54
N VAL A 379 16.02 5.00 28.88
CA VAL A 379 15.52 3.95 27.97
C VAL A 379 14.04 4.15 27.73
N LEU A 380 13.64 4.10 26.45
CA LEU A 380 12.23 4.18 26.01
C LEU A 380 11.70 2.84 25.55
N SER A 381 12.52 2.01 24.90
CA SER A 381 12.13 0.67 24.49
C SER A 381 13.30 -0.30 24.52
N LYS A 382 12.98 -1.59 24.67
CA LYS A 382 13.90 -2.71 24.47
C LYS A 382 13.23 -3.77 23.62
N ASN A 383 14.00 -4.41 22.75
CA ASN A 383 13.58 -5.56 21.97
C ASN A 383 14.44 -6.77 22.35
N PHE A 384 13.81 -7.91 22.50
CA PHE A 384 14.45 -9.17 22.88
C PHE A 384 14.35 -10.16 21.72
N TYR A 385 15.42 -10.92 21.53
CA TYR A 385 15.55 -11.87 20.43
C TYR A 385 16.14 -13.19 20.95
N ASP A 386 15.97 -14.25 20.16
CA ASP A 386 16.73 -15.51 20.31
C ASP A 386 16.40 -16.36 21.52
N ASN A 387 15.82 -15.83 22.58
CA ASN A 387 15.48 -16.51 23.84
C ASN A 387 14.37 -15.76 24.61
N TYR A 388 13.98 -16.32 25.77
CA TYR A 388 13.00 -15.70 26.67
C TYR A 388 13.63 -15.33 28.01
N ASP A 389 14.95 -15.03 28.04
CA ASP A 389 15.71 -14.73 29.27
C ASP A 389 15.62 -13.23 29.61
N PHE A 390 14.42 -12.69 29.69
CA PHE A 390 14.18 -11.28 30.04
C PHE A 390 13.04 -11.13 31.07
N SER A 391 13.09 -10.04 31.83
CA SER A 391 12.06 -9.75 32.84
C SER A 391 10.69 -9.55 32.19
N GLY A 392 9.69 -10.29 32.66
CA GLY A 392 8.32 -10.31 32.10
C GLY A 392 8.08 -11.43 31.11
N ALA A 393 9.10 -12.17 30.70
CA ALA A 393 8.92 -13.41 29.97
C ALA A 393 8.40 -14.51 30.94
N PRO A 394 7.60 -15.48 30.44
CA PRO A 394 7.08 -16.56 31.30
C PRO A 394 8.21 -17.50 31.76
N SER A 395 8.19 -17.85 33.04
CA SER A 395 9.14 -18.82 33.63
C SER A 395 8.92 -20.25 33.12
N ASN A 396 7.67 -20.60 32.79
CA ASN A 396 7.27 -21.87 32.20
C ASN A 396 6.62 -21.65 30.84
N LEU A 397 7.28 -22.09 29.79
CA LEU A 397 6.79 -22.01 28.42
C LEU A 397 5.91 -23.23 28.11
N PRO A 398 4.65 -23.07 27.66
CA PRO A 398 3.80 -24.17 27.28
C PRO A 398 4.41 -24.95 26.11
N SER A 399 4.23 -26.29 26.12
CA SER A 399 4.65 -27.12 24.98
C SER A 399 3.70 -27.00 23.77
N LEU A 400 2.44 -26.74 24.06
CA LEU A 400 1.36 -26.58 23.07
C LEU A 400 0.65 -25.24 23.28
N ILE A 401 0.27 -24.60 22.16
CA ILE A 401 -0.54 -23.39 22.13
C ILE A 401 -1.69 -23.69 21.16
N GLU A 402 -2.92 -23.66 21.65
CA GLU A 402 -4.10 -24.02 20.86
C GLU A 402 -3.85 -25.31 20.03
N ASN A 403 -3.34 -26.36 20.67
CA ASN A 403 -2.95 -27.66 20.09
C ASN A 403 -1.82 -27.59 19.03
N GLN A 404 -1.11 -26.50 18.92
CA GLN A 404 0.04 -26.33 18.02
C GLN A 404 1.34 -26.48 18.81
N THR A 405 2.26 -27.31 18.32
CA THR A 405 3.57 -27.51 18.97
C THR A 405 4.38 -26.22 18.91
N ARG A 406 4.83 -25.74 20.08
CA ARG A 406 5.68 -24.55 20.19
C ARG A 406 7.10 -24.84 19.68
N ALA A 407 7.68 -23.86 18.99
CA ALA A 407 9.09 -23.87 18.63
C ALA A 407 9.97 -23.84 19.90
N THR A 408 10.93 -24.73 20.00
CA THR A 408 11.93 -24.75 21.07
C THR A 408 13.16 -23.92 20.75
N ASN A 409 13.49 -23.79 19.47
CA ASN A 409 14.56 -22.93 18.98
C ASN A 409 13.95 -21.68 18.36
N VAL A 410 14.26 -20.51 18.92
CA VAL A 410 13.76 -19.21 18.45
C VAL A 410 14.89 -18.27 18.03
N LYS A 411 16.06 -18.82 17.71
CA LYS A 411 17.21 -18.04 17.20
C LYS A 411 16.81 -17.30 15.92
N GLY A 412 17.13 -16.02 15.85
CA GLY A 412 16.76 -15.13 14.75
C GLY A 412 15.38 -14.46 14.89
N LEU A 413 14.53 -14.92 15.84
CA LEU A 413 13.18 -14.39 16.00
C LEU A 413 13.11 -13.32 17.09
N PRO A 414 12.25 -12.31 16.96
CA PRO A 414 11.89 -11.39 18.04
C PRO A 414 11.04 -12.14 19.08
N THR A 415 11.46 -12.13 20.33
CA THR A 415 10.81 -12.91 21.40
C THR A 415 10.03 -12.04 22.38
N GLY A 416 10.33 -10.75 22.44
CA GLY A 416 9.58 -9.83 23.31
C GLY A 416 10.01 -8.38 23.15
N SER A 417 9.30 -7.52 23.86
CA SER A 417 9.60 -6.09 23.96
C SER A 417 9.27 -5.55 25.34
N TRP A 418 9.92 -4.44 25.66
CA TRP A 418 9.66 -3.61 26.84
C TRP A 418 9.50 -2.17 26.35
N VAL A 419 8.39 -1.51 26.65
CA VAL A 419 8.10 -0.14 26.22
C VAL A 419 7.74 0.69 27.44
N LYS A 420 8.50 1.75 27.67
CA LYS A 420 8.31 2.65 28.81
C LYS A 420 6.98 3.38 28.74
N VAL A 421 6.29 3.47 29.86
CA VAL A 421 5.14 4.37 30.02
C VAL A 421 5.67 5.77 30.31
N LEU A 422 5.23 6.74 29.51
CA LEU A 422 5.73 8.11 29.58
C LEU A 422 4.93 8.97 30.58
N ASP A 423 4.83 8.49 31.82
CA ASP A 423 4.19 9.19 32.93
C ASP A 423 5.13 10.26 33.53
N ASN A 424 6.39 9.88 33.77
CA ASN A 424 7.46 10.79 34.21
C ASN A 424 8.84 10.20 33.89
N ALA A 425 9.87 11.07 33.86
CA ALA A 425 11.24 10.67 33.51
C ALA A 425 11.86 9.66 34.47
N SER A 426 11.49 9.71 35.76
CA SER A 426 12.07 8.86 36.81
C SER A 426 11.42 7.49 36.91
N SER A 427 10.21 7.32 36.33
CA SER A 427 9.51 6.04 36.33
C SER A 427 10.17 5.04 35.38
N ASN A 428 10.25 3.78 35.81
CA ASN A 428 10.62 2.65 34.95
C ASN A 428 9.42 1.74 34.67
N THR A 429 8.22 2.25 34.88
CA THR A 429 6.98 1.56 34.54
C THR A 429 6.91 1.32 33.05
N ALA A 430 6.53 0.11 32.65
CA ALA A 430 6.53 -0.25 31.24
C ALA A 430 5.45 -1.28 30.92
N GLU A 431 5.14 -1.38 29.67
CA GLU A 431 4.42 -2.50 29.09
C GLU A 431 5.43 -3.52 28.58
N VAL A 432 5.22 -4.77 28.93
CA VAL A 432 6.13 -5.87 28.56
C VAL A 432 5.36 -6.90 27.75
N SER A 433 5.87 -7.20 26.57
CA SER A 433 5.27 -8.20 25.70
C SER A 433 6.22 -9.36 25.42
N TYR A 434 5.65 -10.54 25.15
CA TYR A 434 6.39 -11.65 24.57
C TYR A 434 5.55 -12.38 23.53
N THR A 435 6.24 -13.07 22.61
CA THR A 435 5.65 -13.81 21.48
C THR A 435 6.19 -15.22 21.45
N LEU A 436 5.30 -16.22 21.37
CA LEU A 436 5.68 -17.61 21.16
C LEU A 436 5.30 -18.03 19.73
N TYR A 437 6.09 -18.95 19.21
CA TYR A 437 6.01 -19.41 17.83
C TYR A 437 5.66 -20.91 17.77
N ASP A 438 4.97 -21.30 16.71
CA ASP A 438 4.80 -22.71 16.39
C ASP A 438 6.09 -23.32 15.80
N TYR A 439 6.08 -24.63 15.55
CA TYR A 439 7.23 -25.35 14.98
C TYR A 439 7.64 -24.89 13.56
N LYS A 440 6.80 -24.12 12.86
CA LYS A 440 7.08 -23.47 11.58
C LYS A 440 7.54 -22.01 11.74
N TYR A 441 7.81 -21.57 12.97
CA TYR A 441 8.23 -20.21 13.32
C TYR A 441 7.17 -19.13 13.02
N ARG A 442 5.87 -19.49 13.04
CA ARG A 442 4.76 -18.54 12.91
C ARG A 442 4.32 -18.08 14.30
N PRO A 443 4.04 -16.78 14.52
CA PRO A 443 3.57 -16.31 15.81
C PRO A 443 2.18 -16.87 16.11
N VAL A 444 2.03 -17.55 17.24
CA VAL A 444 0.76 -18.19 17.65
C VAL A 444 0.30 -17.77 19.04
N HIS A 445 1.16 -17.07 19.79
CA HIS A 445 0.82 -16.50 21.08
C HIS A 445 1.53 -15.17 21.27
N THR A 446 0.80 -14.17 21.70
CA THR A 446 1.35 -12.90 22.18
C THR A 446 0.71 -12.55 23.50
N LYS A 447 1.50 -12.05 24.46
CA LYS A 447 0.98 -11.50 25.70
C LYS A 447 1.67 -10.19 26.01
N THR A 448 0.88 -9.16 26.26
CA THR A 448 1.35 -7.86 26.73
C THR A 448 0.80 -7.61 28.12
N THR A 449 1.67 -7.49 29.10
CA THR A 449 1.31 -7.03 30.45
C THR A 449 1.39 -5.50 30.46
N ASN A 450 0.29 -4.84 30.81
CA ASN A 450 0.23 -3.38 30.86
C ASN A 450 0.75 -2.84 32.21
N HIS A 451 0.95 -1.53 32.27
CA HIS A 451 1.48 -0.85 33.46
C HIS A 451 0.53 -0.85 34.68
N LEU A 452 -0.74 -1.20 34.49
CA LEU A 452 -1.74 -1.29 35.56
C LEU A 452 -1.81 -2.70 36.18
N GLY A 453 -0.95 -3.61 35.73
CA GLY A 453 -0.92 -5.02 36.17
C GLY A 453 -1.93 -5.91 35.47
N GLY A 454 -2.74 -5.38 34.57
CA GLY A 454 -3.58 -6.17 33.67
C GLY A 454 -2.79 -6.69 32.48
N TYR A 455 -3.49 -7.31 31.51
CA TYR A 455 -2.84 -7.85 30.31
C TYR A 455 -3.80 -8.01 29.15
N THR A 456 -3.23 -8.12 27.95
CA THR A 456 -3.87 -8.65 26.75
C THR A 456 -3.06 -9.83 26.26
N GLN A 457 -3.71 -10.99 26.14
CA GLN A 457 -3.12 -12.20 25.59
C GLN A 457 -3.92 -12.62 24.35
N ILE A 458 -3.23 -12.95 23.27
CA ILE A 458 -3.86 -13.43 22.03
C ILE A 458 -3.24 -14.78 21.69
N ASP A 459 -4.08 -15.82 21.67
CA ASP A 459 -3.74 -17.15 21.20
C ASP A 459 -4.35 -17.35 19.81
N THR A 460 -3.56 -17.77 18.84
CA THR A 460 -3.97 -17.92 17.43
C THR A 460 -3.85 -19.37 17.01
N HIS A 461 -4.93 -19.94 16.50
CA HIS A 461 -4.92 -21.25 15.88
C HIS A 461 -4.83 -21.11 14.37
N LEU A 462 -3.76 -21.65 13.79
CA LEU A 462 -3.48 -21.62 12.37
C LEU A 462 -3.73 -23.01 11.75
N ASP A 463 -4.18 -23.03 10.50
CA ASP A 463 -4.10 -24.24 9.71
C ASP A 463 -2.65 -24.57 9.31
N TRP A 464 -2.47 -25.67 8.60
CA TRP A 464 -1.12 -26.08 8.17
C TRP A 464 -0.47 -25.04 7.24
N ALA A 465 -1.23 -24.38 6.37
CA ALA A 465 -0.75 -23.36 5.42
C ALA A 465 -0.49 -22.01 6.11
N GLY A 466 -1.05 -21.75 7.29
CA GLY A 466 -0.89 -20.50 8.04
C GLY A 466 -2.12 -19.61 8.05
N LYS A 467 -3.28 -20.08 7.57
CA LYS A 467 -4.53 -19.33 7.71
C LYS A 467 -5.00 -19.38 9.16
N THR A 468 -5.48 -18.26 9.66
CA THR A 468 -6.06 -18.17 11.00
C THR A 468 -7.45 -18.80 11.03
N LEU A 469 -7.62 -19.90 11.76
CA LEU A 469 -8.91 -20.54 11.94
C LEU A 469 -9.69 -19.90 13.09
N TYR A 470 -9.01 -19.52 14.17
CA TYR A 470 -9.56 -18.68 15.23
C TYR A 470 -8.46 -17.97 16.01
N THR A 471 -8.84 -16.89 16.67
CA THR A 471 -8.04 -16.23 17.71
C THR A 471 -8.83 -16.22 19.02
N GLN A 472 -8.13 -16.35 20.15
CA GLN A 472 -8.69 -16.16 21.46
C GLN A 472 -7.95 -15.05 22.18
N THR A 473 -8.63 -13.93 22.38
CA THR A 473 -8.11 -12.78 23.12
C THR A 473 -8.61 -12.82 24.56
N LYS A 474 -7.70 -12.82 25.52
CA LYS A 474 -7.96 -12.68 26.95
C LYS A 474 -7.49 -11.31 27.40
N HIS A 475 -8.35 -10.56 28.06
CA HIS A 475 -8.05 -9.20 28.45
C HIS A 475 -8.45 -8.89 29.87
N LYS A 476 -7.55 -8.23 30.61
CA LYS A 476 -7.81 -7.53 31.87
C LYS A 476 -7.21 -6.11 31.77
N ARG A 477 -7.94 -5.09 32.19
CA ARG A 477 -7.42 -3.74 32.26
C ARG A 477 -6.44 -3.55 33.42
N ILE A 478 -6.84 -4.06 34.62
CA ILE A 478 -6.04 -4.07 35.84
C ILE A 478 -5.92 -5.49 36.38
N ALA A 479 -5.02 -5.70 37.33
CA ALA A 479 -4.76 -7.04 37.89
C ALA A 479 -6.02 -7.73 38.44
N ASP A 480 -6.88 -6.98 39.15
CA ASP A 480 -8.06 -7.48 39.86
C ASP A 480 -9.33 -7.53 39.01
N ASP A 481 -9.31 -7.05 37.76
CA ASP A 481 -10.48 -7.13 36.89
C ASP A 481 -10.87 -8.54 36.53
N THR A 482 -12.14 -8.74 36.24
CA THR A 482 -12.62 -9.98 35.62
C THR A 482 -12.07 -10.09 34.22
N GLU A 483 -11.51 -11.24 33.87
CA GLU A 483 -11.01 -11.52 32.54
C GLU A 483 -12.15 -11.54 31.52
N ILE A 484 -11.98 -10.82 30.44
CA ILE A 484 -12.84 -10.88 29.25
C ILE A 484 -12.15 -11.77 28.23
N VAL A 485 -12.86 -12.78 27.74
CA VAL A 485 -12.38 -13.67 26.67
C VAL A 485 -13.19 -13.42 25.42
N VAL A 486 -12.53 -13.04 24.33
CA VAL A 486 -13.13 -12.86 23.01
C VAL A 486 -12.53 -13.91 22.08
N LYS A 487 -13.38 -14.73 21.47
CA LYS A 487 -12.97 -15.70 20.46
C LYS A 487 -13.53 -15.31 19.12
N ASP A 488 -12.65 -15.00 18.17
CA ASP A 488 -12.98 -14.76 16.77
C ASP A 488 -12.72 -16.04 15.96
N ILE A 489 -13.70 -16.49 15.18
CA ILE A 489 -13.69 -17.75 14.43
C ILE A 489 -13.86 -17.43 12.96
N PHE A 490 -12.96 -17.97 12.13
CA PHE A 490 -12.91 -17.70 10.70
C PHE A 490 -13.13 -18.96 9.87
N GLN A 491 -13.95 -18.87 8.85
CA GLN A 491 -14.18 -19.96 7.89
C GLN A 491 -13.89 -19.46 6.47
N TYR A 492 -13.24 -20.32 5.71
CA TYR A 492 -12.78 -20.01 4.36
C TYR A 492 -13.43 -20.94 3.33
N ASP A 493 -13.57 -20.48 2.11
CA ASP A 493 -13.93 -21.33 0.97
C ASP A 493 -12.72 -22.13 0.47
N LEU A 494 -12.96 -22.92 -0.56
CA LEU A 494 -11.93 -23.74 -1.19
C LEU A 494 -10.82 -22.91 -1.87
N GLN A 495 -11.09 -21.64 -2.15
CA GLN A 495 -10.17 -20.68 -2.78
C GLN A 495 -9.45 -19.81 -1.75
N ASP A 496 -9.54 -20.16 -0.45
CA ASP A 496 -8.92 -19.48 0.68
C ASP A 496 -9.46 -18.06 0.95
N LYS A 497 -10.68 -17.72 0.42
CA LYS A 497 -11.35 -16.45 0.73
C LYS A 497 -12.13 -16.59 2.04
N LEU A 498 -12.08 -15.55 2.90
CA LEU A 498 -12.84 -15.52 4.15
C LEU A 498 -14.34 -15.43 3.88
N VAL A 499 -15.08 -16.49 4.18
CA VAL A 499 -16.54 -16.53 3.99
C VAL A 499 -17.28 -16.16 5.25
N VAL A 500 -16.90 -16.69 6.43
CA VAL A 500 -17.63 -16.43 7.67
C VAL A 500 -16.66 -15.98 8.75
N HIS A 501 -17.02 -14.91 9.45
CA HIS A 501 -16.41 -14.47 10.70
C HIS A 501 -17.48 -14.46 11.78
N LYS A 502 -17.22 -15.19 12.87
CA LYS A 502 -18.06 -15.25 14.08
C LYS A 502 -17.26 -14.78 15.27
N GLN A 503 -17.95 -14.32 16.30
CA GLN A 503 -17.33 -13.92 17.55
C GLN A 503 -18.10 -14.52 18.74
N GLN A 504 -17.39 -14.93 19.76
CA GLN A 504 -17.90 -15.35 21.05
C GLN A 504 -17.25 -14.54 22.16
N ILE A 505 -18.04 -13.95 23.03
CA ILE A 505 -17.56 -13.21 24.21
C ILE A 505 -17.85 -14.07 25.45
N ASN A 506 -16.80 -14.42 26.18
CA ASN A 506 -16.83 -15.33 27.32
C ASN A 506 -17.52 -16.66 26.95
N GLN A 507 -18.59 -17.01 27.65
CA GLN A 507 -19.39 -18.23 27.43
C GLN A 507 -20.75 -17.90 26.78
N LEU A 508 -20.94 -16.68 26.29
CA LEU A 508 -22.17 -16.31 25.57
C LEU A 508 -22.25 -17.06 24.24
N PRO A 509 -23.44 -17.22 23.66
CA PRO A 509 -23.56 -17.83 22.33
C PRO A 509 -22.74 -17.08 21.28
N GLU A 510 -22.19 -17.82 20.31
CA GLU A 510 -21.55 -17.23 19.13
C GLU A 510 -22.51 -16.27 18.42
N GLN A 511 -21.96 -15.19 17.90
CA GLN A 511 -22.65 -14.21 17.07
C GLN A 511 -21.99 -14.13 15.70
N LEU A 512 -22.77 -13.94 14.67
CA LEU A 512 -22.25 -13.62 13.35
C LEU A 512 -21.67 -12.20 13.38
N ILE A 513 -20.45 -12.02 12.92
CA ILE A 513 -19.89 -10.72 12.62
C ILE A 513 -20.14 -10.42 11.14
N THR A 514 -19.76 -11.34 10.25
CA THR A 514 -20.03 -11.20 8.82
C THR A 514 -20.03 -12.54 8.11
N LYS A 515 -20.87 -12.66 7.09
CA LYS A 515 -20.75 -13.66 6.03
C LYS A 515 -20.59 -12.95 4.70
N ASN A 516 -19.48 -13.21 4.04
CA ASN A 516 -19.11 -12.61 2.77
C ASN A 516 -19.59 -13.48 1.60
N THR A 517 -20.03 -12.81 0.53
CA THR A 517 -20.34 -13.44 -0.75
C THR A 517 -19.45 -12.80 -1.83
N TYR A 518 -18.87 -13.65 -2.66
CA TYR A 518 -17.96 -13.23 -3.72
C TYR A 518 -18.53 -13.57 -5.09
N ASP A 519 -18.17 -12.81 -6.10
CA ASP A 519 -18.44 -13.19 -7.50
C ASP A 519 -17.44 -14.26 -7.98
N GLU A 520 -17.62 -14.70 -9.22
CA GLU A 520 -16.79 -15.75 -9.79
C GLU A 520 -15.31 -15.37 -9.93
N LEU A 521 -14.98 -14.08 -10.05
CA LEU A 521 -13.61 -13.58 -10.09
C LEU A 521 -13.03 -13.30 -8.68
N GLY A 522 -13.80 -13.55 -7.61
CA GLY A 522 -13.39 -13.37 -6.23
C GLY A 522 -13.56 -11.95 -5.69
N GLN A 523 -14.31 -11.09 -6.38
CA GLN A 523 -14.65 -9.76 -5.87
C GLN A 523 -15.81 -9.86 -4.85
N LEU A 524 -15.68 -9.17 -3.72
CA LEU A 524 -16.71 -9.14 -2.69
C LEU A 524 -17.95 -8.38 -3.20
N ILE A 525 -19.10 -9.05 -3.29
CA ILE A 525 -20.35 -8.47 -3.80
C ILE A 525 -21.40 -8.23 -2.73
N SER A 526 -21.37 -8.97 -1.63
CA SER A 526 -22.26 -8.70 -0.49
C SER A 526 -21.73 -9.24 0.83
N LYS A 527 -22.27 -8.71 1.93
CA LYS A 527 -22.05 -9.19 3.30
C LYS A 527 -23.41 -9.27 4.02
N ASN A 528 -23.65 -10.39 4.71
CA ASN A 528 -24.61 -10.40 5.83
C ASN A 528 -23.85 -10.06 7.11
N VAL A 529 -24.27 -9.04 7.85
CA VAL A 529 -23.57 -8.57 9.04
C VAL A 529 -24.44 -8.68 10.28
N GLY A 530 -23.83 -9.16 11.36
CA GLY A 530 -24.43 -9.26 12.68
C GLY A 530 -25.52 -10.32 12.81
N GLY A 531 -25.87 -10.64 14.06
CA GLY A 531 -27.01 -11.49 14.40
C GLY A 531 -26.62 -12.83 15.03
N SER A 532 -27.65 -13.51 15.54
CA SER A 532 -27.53 -14.82 16.21
C SER A 532 -27.55 -16.00 15.24
N ASP A 533 -27.92 -15.79 13.98
CA ASP A 533 -27.80 -16.82 12.94
C ASP A 533 -26.36 -16.95 12.48
N VAL A 534 -25.60 -17.81 13.14
CA VAL A 534 -24.17 -18.04 12.84
C VAL A 534 -23.92 -18.74 11.52
N THR A 535 -24.96 -19.23 10.81
CA THR A 535 -24.84 -19.75 9.44
C THR A 535 -24.72 -18.60 8.44
N GLY A 536 -25.16 -17.40 8.86
CA GLY A 536 -25.19 -16.20 8.04
C GLY A 536 -26.21 -16.25 6.89
N ALA A 537 -27.20 -17.15 6.97
CA ALA A 537 -28.32 -17.14 6.03
C ALA A 537 -29.17 -15.87 6.19
N THR A 538 -29.28 -15.41 7.45
CA THR A 538 -29.95 -14.16 7.81
C THR A 538 -29.02 -13.32 8.68
N GLY A 539 -28.73 -12.10 8.28
CA GLY A 539 -28.01 -11.10 9.07
C GLY A 539 -28.95 -10.03 9.62
N LEU A 540 -28.44 -9.18 10.53
CA LEU A 540 -29.16 -7.96 10.94
C LEU A 540 -29.24 -6.97 9.78
N GLN A 541 -28.23 -6.97 8.91
CA GLN A 541 -28.19 -6.21 7.68
C GLN A 541 -27.50 -7.03 6.59
N LYS A 542 -27.99 -6.90 5.36
CA LYS A 542 -27.26 -7.26 4.15
C LYS A 542 -26.64 -5.97 3.60
N VAL A 543 -25.39 -6.01 3.20
CA VAL A 543 -24.67 -4.89 2.60
C VAL A 543 -24.17 -5.33 1.23
N ASP A 544 -24.65 -4.71 0.18
CA ASP A 544 -24.29 -5.02 -1.21
C ASP A 544 -23.24 -4.04 -1.74
N TYR A 545 -22.37 -4.52 -2.63
CA TYR A 545 -21.28 -3.73 -3.22
C TYR A 545 -21.34 -3.83 -4.74
N SER A 546 -21.07 -2.73 -5.41
CA SER A 546 -20.81 -2.74 -6.85
C SER A 546 -19.54 -1.94 -7.18
N TYR A 547 -18.90 -2.33 -8.28
CA TYR A 547 -17.62 -1.78 -8.71
C TYR A 547 -17.65 -1.50 -10.20
N ASN A 548 -16.80 -0.59 -10.65
CA ASN A 548 -16.59 -0.42 -12.07
C ASN A 548 -15.55 -1.44 -12.61
N ILE A 549 -15.38 -1.45 -13.93
CA ILE A 549 -14.44 -2.36 -14.61
C ILE A 549 -12.98 -2.22 -14.15
N ARG A 550 -12.61 -1.08 -13.55
CA ARG A 550 -11.29 -0.83 -12.95
C ARG A 550 -11.20 -1.29 -11.48
N GLY A 551 -12.26 -1.90 -10.94
CA GLY A 551 -12.34 -2.33 -9.55
C GLY A 551 -12.59 -1.20 -8.55
N TRP A 552 -12.97 0.01 -9.00
CA TRP A 552 -13.31 1.11 -8.09
C TRP A 552 -14.71 0.92 -7.55
N LEU A 553 -14.90 1.13 -6.25
CA LEU A 553 -16.21 1.05 -5.59
C LEU A 553 -17.15 2.09 -6.19
N LYS A 554 -18.32 1.64 -6.66
CA LYS A 554 -19.39 2.50 -7.18
C LYS A 554 -20.54 2.65 -6.19
N GLN A 555 -20.86 1.60 -5.46
CA GLN A 555 -22.05 1.61 -4.62
C GLN A 555 -21.92 0.67 -3.43
N ILE A 556 -22.45 1.11 -2.31
CA ILE A 556 -22.76 0.32 -1.12
C ILE A 556 -24.27 0.42 -0.96
N ASN A 557 -25.00 -0.68 -1.04
CA ASN A 557 -26.45 -0.74 -1.11
C ASN A 557 -27.03 0.15 -2.24
N ASN A 558 -28.34 0.28 -2.34
CA ASN A 558 -28.96 1.04 -3.42
C ASN A 558 -29.57 2.36 -2.90
N VAL A 559 -28.96 3.51 -3.26
CA VAL A 559 -29.46 4.83 -2.85
C VAL A 559 -30.86 5.17 -3.38
N THR A 560 -31.30 4.48 -4.46
CA THR A 560 -32.65 4.69 -5.04
C THR A 560 -33.72 3.75 -4.47
N ASP A 561 -33.28 2.65 -3.84
CA ASP A 561 -34.16 1.63 -3.27
C ASP A 561 -33.55 1.04 -2.00
N MET A 562 -33.80 1.66 -0.86
CA MET A 562 -33.36 1.17 0.46
C MET A 562 -34.41 0.26 1.13
N GLU A 563 -35.63 0.22 0.60
CA GLU A 563 -36.75 -0.47 1.25
C GLU A 563 -36.74 -1.97 0.96
N THR A 564 -36.33 -2.37 -0.24
CA THR A 564 -36.35 -3.79 -0.67
C THR A 564 -35.51 -4.69 0.24
N ASP A 565 -34.32 -4.24 0.67
CA ASP A 565 -33.42 -4.99 1.55
C ASP A 565 -33.40 -4.45 3.00
N ASN A 566 -34.27 -3.50 3.34
CA ASN A 566 -34.36 -2.80 4.63
C ASN A 566 -33.00 -2.15 5.02
N ASP A 567 -32.36 -1.51 4.07
CA ASP A 567 -31.06 -0.90 4.24
C ASP A 567 -31.07 0.27 5.24
N LEU A 568 -30.16 0.28 6.20
CA LEU A 568 -29.98 1.40 7.13
C LEU A 568 -29.20 2.56 6.51
N PHE A 569 -28.34 2.26 5.53
CA PHE A 569 -27.49 3.22 4.86
C PHE A 569 -27.21 2.76 3.43
N ALA A 570 -27.22 3.71 2.49
CA ALA A 570 -26.78 3.50 1.12
C ALA A 570 -25.84 4.62 0.68
N PHE A 571 -24.87 4.28 -0.17
CA PHE A 571 -23.84 5.20 -0.66
C PHE A 571 -23.50 4.91 -2.11
N LYS A 572 -23.39 5.96 -2.95
CA LYS A 572 -22.99 5.85 -4.36
C LYS A 572 -21.86 6.81 -4.67
N ILE A 573 -20.91 6.37 -5.48
CA ILE A 573 -19.77 7.15 -5.96
C ILE A 573 -19.80 7.21 -7.49
N ASN A 574 -19.78 8.40 -8.04
CA ASN A 574 -19.59 8.62 -9.47
C ASN A 574 -18.20 9.19 -9.74
N TYR A 575 -17.55 8.66 -10.78
CA TYR A 575 -16.25 9.11 -11.27
C TYR A 575 -16.42 9.80 -12.63
N ASN A 576 -16.65 9.01 -13.67
CA ASN A 576 -16.83 9.45 -15.06
C ASN A 576 -18.29 9.41 -15.53
N ASP A 577 -19.14 8.72 -14.83
CA ASP A 577 -20.58 8.53 -15.08
C ASP A 577 -21.41 9.47 -14.21
N THR A 578 -21.17 10.75 -14.32
CA THR A 578 -21.72 11.81 -13.46
C THR A 578 -23.15 12.19 -13.84
N GLU A 579 -23.92 12.69 -12.86
CA GLU A 579 -25.25 13.27 -13.06
C GLU A 579 -25.15 14.79 -13.33
N THR A 580 -24.36 15.51 -12.52
CA THR A 580 -24.27 16.97 -12.58
C THR A 580 -22.84 17.52 -12.48
N ALA A 581 -21.88 16.70 -12.07
CA ALA A 581 -20.48 17.09 -11.97
C ALA A 581 -19.73 16.90 -13.29
N THR A 582 -18.50 17.35 -13.33
CA THR A 582 -17.58 17.06 -14.42
C THR A 582 -17.08 15.64 -14.31
N ALA A 583 -17.16 14.86 -15.39
CA ALA A 583 -16.65 13.49 -15.44
C ALA A 583 -15.13 13.49 -15.28
N LEU A 584 -14.61 12.62 -14.40
CA LEU A 584 -13.19 12.45 -14.11
C LEU A 584 -12.78 11.01 -14.39
N PHE A 585 -11.68 10.82 -15.10
CA PHE A 585 -11.25 9.51 -15.60
C PHE A 585 -10.00 8.97 -14.86
N ASN A 586 -9.35 9.80 -14.04
CA ASN A 586 -8.11 9.49 -13.34
C ASN A 586 -8.30 8.86 -11.94
N GLY A 587 -9.56 8.59 -11.54
CA GLY A 587 -9.90 8.02 -10.24
C GLY A 587 -10.32 9.04 -9.19
N ASN A 588 -10.27 10.35 -9.49
CA ASN A 588 -10.87 11.36 -8.63
C ASN A 588 -12.40 11.19 -8.60
N ILE A 589 -12.99 11.35 -7.42
CA ILE A 589 -14.42 11.25 -7.20
C ILE A 589 -15.09 12.54 -7.69
N SER A 590 -16.04 12.43 -8.61
CA SER A 590 -16.81 13.57 -9.12
C SER A 590 -18.03 13.90 -8.24
N GLU A 591 -18.74 12.87 -7.81
CA GLU A 591 -19.96 13.01 -7.00
C GLU A 591 -20.06 11.85 -6.01
N THR A 592 -20.65 12.13 -4.84
CA THR A 592 -21.11 11.10 -3.92
C THR A 592 -22.57 11.34 -3.55
N PHE A 593 -23.31 10.27 -3.36
CA PHE A 593 -24.69 10.28 -2.89
C PHE A 593 -24.81 9.38 -1.69
N TRP A 594 -25.63 9.75 -0.72
CA TRP A 594 -25.94 8.86 0.38
C TRP A 594 -27.36 9.10 0.91
N LYS A 595 -27.87 8.07 1.55
CA LYS A 595 -29.16 8.01 2.16
C LYS A 595 -29.09 7.21 3.45
N THR A 596 -29.90 7.56 4.43
CA THR A 596 -30.06 6.81 5.68
C THR A 596 -31.52 6.49 5.91
N SER A 597 -31.81 5.37 6.57
CA SER A 597 -33.19 4.97 6.91
C SER A 597 -33.91 5.91 7.90
N THR A 598 -33.13 6.78 8.59
CA THR A 598 -33.67 7.73 9.58
C THR A 598 -34.63 8.77 8.98
N ASP A 599 -34.37 9.24 7.78
CA ASP A 599 -35.19 10.25 7.12
C ASP A 599 -35.44 9.95 5.64
N ASN A 600 -34.81 8.92 5.10
CA ASN A 600 -34.91 8.49 3.70
C ASN A 600 -34.69 9.61 2.66
N ILE A 601 -33.90 10.62 3.01
CA ILE A 601 -33.61 11.77 2.16
C ILE A 601 -32.24 11.60 1.52
N GLN A 602 -32.19 11.73 0.18
CA GLN A 602 -30.92 11.67 -0.53
C GLN A 602 -30.11 12.94 -0.33
N ARG A 603 -28.84 12.75 -0.01
CA ARG A 603 -27.82 13.79 0.10
C ARG A 603 -26.76 13.56 -0.95
N LYS A 604 -26.10 14.62 -1.36
CA LYS A 604 -25.12 14.61 -2.42
C LYS A 604 -23.97 15.58 -2.10
N TYR A 605 -22.75 15.18 -2.41
CA TYR A 605 -21.64 16.08 -2.66
C TYR A 605 -21.24 16.08 -4.12
N LYS A 606 -20.95 17.26 -4.65
CA LYS A 606 -20.28 17.48 -5.93
C LYS A 606 -18.88 18.02 -5.65
N TYR A 607 -17.86 17.38 -6.20
CA TYR A 607 -16.46 17.76 -5.99
C TYR A 607 -15.88 18.50 -7.17
N THR A 608 -15.06 19.49 -6.89
CA THR A 608 -14.29 20.23 -7.90
C THR A 608 -12.82 20.23 -7.50
N TYR A 609 -11.96 19.95 -8.46
CA TYR A 609 -10.51 19.86 -8.27
C TYR A 609 -9.81 20.90 -9.13
N ASP A 610 -8.60 21.28 -8.71
CA ASP A 610 -7.69 22.01 -9.59
C ASP A 610 -6.96 21.07 -10.55
N ASN A 611 -6.14 21.63 -11.46
CA ASN A 611 -5.40 20.86 -12.46
C ASN A 611 -4.23 20.04 -11.87
N LEU A 612 -3.96 20.17 -10.57
CA LEU A 612 -3.03 19.34 -9.79
C LEU A 612 -3.75 18.24 -9.01
N ASN A 613 -5.05 18.01 -9.30
CA ASN A 613 -5.89 17.01 -8.62
C ASN A 613 -6.10 17.28 -7.12
N ARG A 614 -6.02 18.56 -6.66
CA ARG A 614 -6.30 18.95 -5.28
C ARG A 614 -7.76 19.40 -5.17
N LEU A 615 -8.44 18.98 -4.11
CA LEU A 615 -9.84 19.33 -3.86
C LEU A 615 -9.97 20.85 -3.62
N LEU A 616 -10.72 21.54 -4.47
CA LEU A 616 -11.06 22.96 -4.30
C LEU A 616 -12.39 23.15 -3.59
N LYS A 617 -13.36 22.29 -3.91
CA LYS A 617 -14.74 22.50 -3.45
C LYS A 617 -15.49 21.18 -3.31
N ALA A 618 -16.26 21.06 -2.24
CA ALA A 618 -17.28 20.04 -2.05
C ALA A 618 -18.64 20.74 -1.84
N ASP A 619 -19.47 20.74 -2.89
CA ASP A 619 -20.80 21.35 -2.89
C ASP A 619 -21.83 20.35 -2.38
N TYR A 620 -22.38 20.62 -1.22
CA TYR A 620 -23.46 19.81 -0.62
C TYR A 620 -24.82 20.19 -1.20
N SER A 621 -25.69 19.19 -1.40
CA SER A 621 -27.10 19.36 -1.65
C SER A 621 -27.92 18.24 -0.99
N LYS A 622 -29.19 18.53 -0.72
CA LYS A 622 -30.13 17.60 -0.10
C LYS A 622 -31.44 17.65 -0.91
N GLU A 623 -32.01 16.49 -1.17
CA GLU A 623 -33.31 16.38 -1.85
C GLU A 623 -34.41 17.18 -1.12
N GLY A 624 -35.25 17.89 -1.88
CA GLY A 624 -36.31 18.72 -1.33
C GLY A 624 -35.87 20.04 -0.68
N ASN A 625 -34.55 20.33 -0.63
CA ASN A 625 -34.05 21.60 -0.10
C ASN A 625 -33.37 22.42 -1.19
N THR A 626 -33.84 23.64 -1.41
CA THR A 626 -33.27 24.61 -2.35
C THR A 626 -32.18 25.48 -1.73
N GLU A 627 -31.90 25.37 -0.42
CA GLU A 627 -30.81 26.07 0.23
C GLU A 627 -29.46 25.37 -0.08
N PHE A 628 -28.90 25.76 -1.21
CA PHE A 628 -27.53 25.41 -1.56
C PHE A 628 -26.55 26.05 -0.56
N ASN A 629 -25.49 25.32 -0.20
CA ASN A 629 -24.37 25.75 0.64
C ASN A 629 -24.40 25.44 2.15
N SER A 630 -25.36 24.66 2.65
CA SER A 630 -25.15 23.98 3.94
C SER A 630 -24.04 22.94 3.76
N TYR A 631 -23.09 22.86 4.70
CA TYR A 631 -21.96 21.93 4.64
C TYR A 631 -21.04 22.09 3.42
N LEU A 632 -20.99 23.29 2.82
CA LEU A 632 -20.00 23.61 1.79
C LEU A 632 -18.59 23.55 2.37
N GLU A 633 -17.71 22.89 1.66
CA GLU A 633 -16.27 22.93 1.92
C GLU A 633 -15.57 23.62 0.75
N HIS A 634 -14.76 24.64 1.04
CA HIS A 634 -13.97 25.34 0.04
C HIS A 634 -12.53 25.48 0.52
N LEU A 635 -11.59 25.00 -0.28
CA LEU A 635 -10.16 25.01 0.04
C LEU A 635 -9.39 25.88 -0.97
N SER A 636 -8.34 26.51 -0.48
CA SER A 636 -7.33 27.13 -1.35
C SER A 636 -5.93 26.69 -0.90
N TYR A 637 -5.00 26.71 -1.85
CA TYR A 637 -3.64 26.19 -1.65
C TYR A 637 -2.59 27.22 -2.06
N ASP A 638 -1.42 27.13 -1.44
CA ASP A 638 -0.22 27.75 -1.97
C ASP A 638 0.42 26.88 -3.08
N LYS A 639 1.51 27.38 -3.67
CA LYS A 639 2.23 26.65 -4.74
C LYS A 639 2.86 25.34 -4.24
N ASN A 640 3.13 25.19 -2.94
CA ASN A 640 3.66 23.95 -2.36
C ASN A 640 2.57 22.92 -2.01
N GLY A 641 1.28 23.29 -2.11
CA GLY A 641 0.14 22.44 -1.75
C GLY A 641 -0.30 22.56 -0.30
N ASN A 642 0.23 23.51 0.46
CA ASN A 642 -0.26 23.79 1.81
C ASN A 642 -1.64 24.45 1.73
N ILE A 643 -2.57 24.03 2.57
CA ILE A 643 -3.91 24.65 2.68
C ILE A 643 -3.74 26.09 3.22
N LYS A 644 -4.16 27.08 2.44
CA LYS A 644 -4.17 28.50 2.81
C LYS A 644 -5.45 28.89 3.53
N SER A 645 -6.56 28.37 3.05
CA SER A 645 -7.87 28.61 3.64
C SER A 645 -8.75 27.37 3.53
N LEU A 646 -9.53 27.14 4.58
CA LEU A 646 -10.61 26.17 4.61
C LEU A 646 -11.85 26.90 5.10
N THR A 647 -12.86 27.00 4.24
CA THR A 647 -14.15 27.57 4.57
C THR A 647 -15.15 26.42 4.72
N LEU A 648 -15.73 26.28 5.91
CA LEU A 648 -16.82 25.36 6.20
C LEU A 648 -18.08 26.17 6.47
N LYS A 649 -19.17 25.88 5.79
CA LYS A 649 -20.46 26.46 6.09
C LYS A 649 -21.30 25.45 6.87
N GLN A 650 -21.75 25.85 8.05
CA GLN A 650 -22.74 25.09 8.85
C GLN A 650 -24.15 25.61 8.57
N VAL A 651 -25.17 24.77 8.75
CA VAL A 651 -26.56 25.22 8.82
C VAL A 651 -26.71 26.14 10.03
N ASP A 652 -27.26 27.35 9.84
CA ASP A 652 -27.65 28.19 10.95
C ASP A 652 -28.92 27.56 11.62
N MET A 653 -28.67 26.83 12.71
CA MET A 653 -29.75 26.15 13.47
C MET A 653 -30.80 27.12 14.06
N ARG A 654 -30.56 28.44 14.00
CA ARG A 654 -31.50 29.45 14.49
C ARG A 654 -32.74 29.59 13.61
N ARG A 655 -32.73 29.09 12.37
CA ARG A 655 -33.88 29.13 11.47
C ARG A 655 -34.86 27.93 11.59
N ILE A 656 -34.50 26.90 12.33
CA ILE A 656 -35.33 25.70 12.50
C ILE A 656 -36.35 25.83 13.64
N MET A 657 -36.29 26.86 14.48
CA MET A 657 -37.20 27.06 15.63
C MET A 657 -38.29 28.13 15.40
N VAL A 658 -38.59 28.53 14.17
CA VAL A 658 -39.71 29.41 13.86
C VAL A 658 -40.38 28.88 12.59
N GLY A 659 -41.30 27.92 12.81
CA GLY A 659 -42.19 27.40 11.80
C GLY A 659 -43.15 26.42 12.39
#